data_b4485092c2d7026d236ac086e7a6fab8
#
_entry.id   b4485092c2d7026d236ac086e7a6fab8
#
_cell.length_a   1.000
_cell.length_b   1.000
_cell.length_c   1.000
_cell.angle_alpha   90.00
_cell.angle_beta   90.00
_cell.angle_gamma   90.00
#
_symmetry.space_group_name_H-M   'P 1'
#
loop_
_entity.id
_entity.type
_entity.pdbx_description
1 polymer ?
#
loop_
_entity_poly.entity_id
_entity_poly.type
_entity_poly.pdbx_seq_one_letter_code
_entity_poly.pdbx_strand_id
1 'polypeptide(L)'
;MSRQWWREPFRMFQTNLREVDAGLDVERVLDYLEEFGANAWLISVGGILSNYPTDLDFQTRNPHLAERPSGDLLGDAVAAARRRGVRVLARMDFSKIDHRRAEAHPEWCFVSPSGEPQVYNGLTSVCPSGDYYQVKLFEVIGEVLDRYEIDGFFLNWMSFNEVDYSRRYWGVCQCLACARRFGEELPEGPDSPNYGRWREFARDTLEDLNARIRAEIARRRPQAALILGEHADIVFHEANNAVGRPLWHHRTSEHVSAAKSYRPQVPVLVNSVGFVDMPYRMAGEEPYHFAQYLLQAISRGAIPSTYIMGTPDDSPYECLGIAGEITRFHRDHAGLYRDLVSEARTLLVRPEGDTAEFQGLYLALLERHIPFDVLPVDKLPVSDLSRYRTVVLPDLGPLAGPEVLDAYAESGGTVLATGSSGFEVDRSQLACLPAARRLASWDSEESVRSLHLRGERGMVPVIGAFHVIEPAEQAETGLYALSRARYGPPEKCHGHHETAHPGWLSRPYGRGRGVLLPWTVGRGYRESGLSAHRDLFADHAGPGLETGLPEQVEIVPARSGEAKVIHLLNRSGDADQRFRRPVPIAPAWLELPWPGEWRAYALRAGRELEIDERRVRLPGIDLYEVMVLADCHTSIHDLLTYPSDK
;
A
#
# COMPACT_ATOMS: atom_id res chain seq x y z
N MET A 1 27.50 13.17 -10.29
CA MET A 1 26.90 11.90 -9.83
C MET A 1 25.92 11.47 -10.89
N SER A 2 26.01 10.27 -11.46
CA SER A 2 25.01 9.77 -12.40
C SER A 2 23.65 9.70 -11.69
N ARG A 3 22.61 10.22 -12.32
CA ARG A 3 21.26 10.24 -11.79
C ARG A 3 20.78 8.79 -11.57
N GLN A 4 20.22 8.48 -10.41
CA GLN A 4 19.67 7.17 -10.11
C GLN A 4 18.45 6.92 -11.01
N TRP A 5 18.56 5.99 -11.94
CA TRP A 5 17.54 5.73 -12.97
C TRP A 5 16.15 5.43 -12.39
N TRP A 6 16.10 4.81 -11.22
CA TRP A 6 14.84 4.43 -10.56
C TRP A 6 14.05 5.60 -9.98
N ARG A 7 14.62 6.81 -10.03
CA ARG A 7 13.89 8.05 -9.69
C ARG A 7 13.20 8.67 -10.90
N GLU A 8 13.49 8.16 -12.11
CA GLU A 8 12.77 8.52 -13.32
C GLU A 8 11.53 7.63 -13.48
N PRO A 9 10.44 8.09 -14.11
CA PRO A 9 9.27 7.27 -14.37
C PRO A 9 9.62 6.06 -15.23
N PHE A 10 9.37 4.86 -14.72
CA PHE A 10 9.47 3.63 -15.49
C PHE A 10 8.20 2.78 -15.33
N ARG A 11 8.07 1.73 -16.09
CA ARG A 11 6.95 0.80 -16.11
C ARG A 11 7.52 -0.59 -16.20
N MET A 12 7.22 -1.41 -15.21
CA MET A 12 7.81 -2.73 -15.13
C MET A 12 6.85 -3.81 -15.64
N PHE A 13 7.40 -4.83 -16.24
CA PHE A 13 6.71 -6.07 -16.57
C PHE A 13 7.49 -7.25 -15.98
N GLN A 14 6.83 -8.09 -15.18
CA GLN A 14 7.43 -9.27 -14.58
C GLN A 14 6.94 -10.53 -15.28
N THR A 15 7.88 -11.33 -15.78
CA THR A 15 7.67 -12.72 -16.18
C THR A 15 8.17 -13.62 -15.06
N ASN A 16 7.25 -14.27 -14.31
CA ASN A 16 7.62 -15.23 -13.27
C ASN A 16 7.81 -16.61 -13.92
N LEU A 17 9.03 -16.89 -14.35
CA LEU A 17 9.35 -18.03 -15.18
C LEU A 17 9.28 -19.36 -14.39
N ARG A 18 8.69 -20.37 -15.03
CA ARG A 18 8.84 -21.77 -14.65
C ARG A 18 10.20 -22.28 -15.16
N GLU A 19 10.65 -23.42 -14.68
CA GLU A 19 11.92 -24.00 -15.18
C GLU A 19 11.89 -24.30 -16.69
N VAL A 20 10.72 -24.73 -17.19
CA VAL A 20 10.52 -25.03 -18.63
C VAL A 20 10.54 -23.80 -19.53
N ASP A 21 10.42 -22.60 -18.96
CA ASP A 21 10.40 -21.35 -19.72
C ASP A 21 11.81 -20.85 -20.09
N ALA A 22 12.87 -21.56 -19.71
CA ALA A 22 14.25 -21.18 -20.06
C ALA A 22 14.50 -21.14 -21.57
N GLY A 23 13.68 -21.80 -22.39
CA GLY A 23 13.70 -21.77 -23.84
C GLY A 23 13.00 -20.57 -24.49
N LEU A 24 12.42 -19.65 -23.73
CA LEU A 24 11.64 -18.51 -24.26
C LEU A 24 12.39 -17.69 -25.32
N ASP A 25 11.66 -17.15 -26.28
CA ASP A 25 12.18 -16.19 -27.26
C ASP A 25 12.27 -14.80 -26.62
N VAL A 26 13.50 -14.38 -26.34
CA VAL A 26 13.81 -13.09 -25.69
C VAL A 26 13.34 -11.90 -26.53
N GLU A 27 13.55 -11.94 -27.86
CA GLU A 27 13.16 -10.84 -28.75
C GLU A 27 11.63 -10.68 -28.78
N ARG A 28 10.90 -11.79 -28.84
CA ARG A 28 9.43 -11.78 -28.80
C ARG A 28 8.87 -11.24 -27.48
N VAL A 29 9.50 -11.58 -26.36
CA VAL A 29 9.11 -10.99 -25.05
C VAL A 29 9.35 -9.49 -25.06
N LEU A 30 10.49 -9.02 -25.57
CA LEU A 30 10.79 -7.59 -25.65
C LEU A 30 9.86 -6.85 -26.60
N ASP A 31 9.49 -7.43 -27.75
CA ASP A 31 8.47 -6.87 -28.64
C ASP A 31 7.14 -6.64 -27.90
N TYR A 32 6.72 -7.63 -27.12
CA TYR A 32 5.52 -7.53 -26.30
C TYR A 32 5.62 -6.43 -25.25
N LEU A 33 6.75 -6.32 -24.53
CA LEU A 33 6.97 -5.30 -23.51
C LEU A 33 6.89 -3.88 -24.11
N GLU A 34 7.50 -3.66 -25.27
CA GLU A 34 7.46 -2.38 -25.96
C GLU A 34 6.04 -2.02 -26.39
N GLU A 35 5.30 -2.96 -26.98
CA GLU A 35 3.88 -2.78 -27.35
C GLU A 35 3.01 -2.52 -26.11
N PHE A 36 3.26 -3.21 -25.02
CA PHE A 36 2.58 -3.03 -23.74
C PHE A 36 2.85 -1.65 -23.12
N GLY A 37 3.99 -1.02 -23.45
CA GLY A 37 4.44 0.27 -22.93
C GLY A 37 5.39 0.16 -21.74
N ALA A 38 5.89 -1.04 -21.44
CA ALA A 38 6.89 -1.28 -20.39
C ALA A 38 8.30 -0.95 -20.89
N ASN A 39 9.18 -0.50 -19.98
CA ASN A 39 10.59 -0.23 -20.25
C ASN A 39 11.54 -0.81 -19.18
N ALA A 40 11.00 -1.70 -18.34
CA ALA A 40 11.76 -2.47 -17.38
C ALA A 40 11.21 -3.90 -17.32
N TRP A 41 12.08 -4.88 -17.39
CA TRP A 41 11.77 -6.30 -17.34
C TRP A 41 12.31 -6.93 -16.07
N LEU A 42 11.43 -7.48 -15.24
CA LEU A 42 11.82 -8.27 -14.07
C LEU A 42 11.74 -9.75 -14.46
N ILE A 43 12.91 -10.40 -14.59
CA ILE A 43 13.08 -11.78 -15.03
C ILE A 43 13.61 -12.66 -13.90
N SER A 44 13.17 -13.92 -13.83
CA SER A 44 13.70 -14.91 -12.86
C SER A 44 15.13 -15.30 -13.19
N VAL A 45 16.06 -15.11 -12.23
CA VAL A 45 17.50 -15.28 -12.47
C VAL A 45 18.13 -16.39 -11.64
N GLY A 46 17.91 -16.40 -10.31
CA GLY A 46 18.66 -17.32 -9.46
C GLY A 46 18.04 -17.51 -8.07
N GLY A 47 18.77 -18.25 -7.24
CA GLY A 47 18.36 -18.69 -5.92
C GLY A 47 17.87 -20.13 -5.93
N ILE A 48 16.60 -20.40 -6.22
CA ILE A 48 16.11 -21.78 -6.35
C ILE A 48 16.72 -22.48 -7.57
N LEU A 49 16.65 -21.84 -8.74
CA LEU A 49 17.26 -22.30 -9.99
C LEU A 49 18.00 -21.15 -10.65
N SER A 50 19.20 -21.43 -11.20
CA SER A 50 19.96 -20.47 -11.99
C SER A 50 19.53 -20.54 -13.46
N ASN A 51 19.05 -19.42 -14.02
CA ASN A 51 18.70 -19.26 -15.43
C ASN A 51 19.89 -18.70 -16.26
N TYR A 52 21.11 -18.93 -15.78
CA TYR A 52 22.37 -18.62 -16.43
C TYR A 52 23.42 -19.70 -16.09
N PRO A 53 24.51 -19.84 -16.86
CA PRO A 53 25.53 -20.87 -16.63
C PRO A 53 26.44 -20.53 -15.44
N THR A 54 25.89 -20.66 -14.21
CA THR A 54 26.63 -20.38 -12.96
C THR A 54 27.86 -21.27 -12.80
N ASP A 55 28.96 -20.75 -12.23
CA ASP A 55 30.15 -21.54 -11.86
C ASP A 55 30.13 -21.97 -10.38
N LEU A 56 29.10 -21.51 -9.63
CA LEU A 56 28.95 -21.85 -8.21
C LEU A 56 28.39 -23.28 -8.08
N ASP A 57 29.18 -24.17 -7.49
CA ASP A 57 28.87 -25.60 -7.36
C ASP A 57 27.64 -25.88 -6.48
N PHE A 58 27.28 -24.96 -5.61
CA PHE A 58 26.11 -25.02 -4.74
C PHE A 58 24.84 -24.47 -5.40
N GLN A 59 24.89 -23.84 -6.59
CA GLN A 59 23.74 -23.41 -7.34
C GLN A 59 23.24 -24.52 -8.29
N THR A 60 21.92 -24.73 -8.35
CA THR A 60 21.33 -25.66 -9.30
C THR A 60 21.03 -24.94 -10.61
N ARG A 61 21.72 -25.33 -11.69
CA ARG A 61 21.42 -24.82 -13.03
C ARG A 61 20.07 -25.35 -13.50
N ASN A 62 19.31 -24.49 -14.14
CA ASN A 62 18.08 -24.90 -14.81
C ASN A 62 18.43 -25.89 -15.94
N PRO A 63 17.91 -27.13 -15.93
CA PRO A 63 18.24 -28.14 -16.94
C PRO A 63 17.83 -27.75 -18.36
N HIS A 64 16.77 -26.96 -18.51
CA HIS A 64 16.25 -26.49 -19.79
C HIS A 64 17.13 -25.40 -20.44
N LEU A 65 18.15 -24.87 -19.76
CA LEU A 65 19.17 -24.03 -20.41
C LEU A 65 19.92 -24.77 -21.52
N ALA A 66 20.04 -26.10 -21.44
CA ALA A 66 20.65 -26.91 -22.48
C ALA A 66 19.90 -26.86 -23.83
N GLU A 67 18.63 -26.47 -23.82
CA GLU A 67 17.81 -26.32 -25.01
C GLU A 67 18.05 -24.97 -25.73
N ARG A 68 18.70 -24.01 -25.07
CA ARG A 68 19.10 -22.73 -25.67
C ARG A 68 20.42 -22.84 -26.41
N PRO A 69 20.57 -22.20 -27.59
CA PRO A 69 21.85 -22.18 -28.29
C PRO A 69 22.99 -21.55 -27.48
N SER A 70 22.69 -20.49 -26.69
CA SER A 70 23.66 -19.80 -25.83
C SER A 70 23.93 -20.54 -24.51
N GLY A 71 22.96 -21.35 -24.04
CA GLY A 71 22.98 -21.90 -22.69
C GLY A 71 22.79 -20.85 -21.58
N ASP A 72 22.43 -19.60 -21.94
CA ASP A 72 22.43 -18.44 -21.04
C ASP A 72 21.21 -17.53 -21.30
N LEU A 73 20.12 -17.77 -20.59
CA LEU A 73 18.91 -16.94 -20.72
C LEU A 73 19.15 -15.51 -20.26
N LEU A 74 19.84 -15.33 -19.12
CA LEU A 74 20.08 -13.99 -18.58
C LEU A 74 20.97 -13.16 -19.50
N GLY A 75 22.05 -13.76 -20.03
CA GLY A 75 22.95 -13.10 -20.98
C GLY A 75 22.23 -12.64 -22.25
N ASP A 76 21.38 -13.52 -22.83
CA ASP A 76 20.56 -13.17 -23.99
C ASP A 76 19.58 -12.04 -23.68
N ALA A 77 18.88 -12.11 -22.53
CA ALA A 77 17.93 -11.08 -22.11
C ALA A 77 18.59 -9.71 -21.90
N VAL A 78 19.74 -9.66 -21.19
CA VAL A 78 20.48 -8.41 -20.95
C VAL A 78 20.99 -7.83 -22.26
N ALA A 79 21.59 -8.64 -23.14
CA ALA A 79 22.13 -8.17 -24.41
C ALA A 79 21.04 -7.62 -25.36
N ALA A 80 19.88 -8.29 -25.44
CA ALA A 80 18.77 -7.85 -26.27
C ALA A 80 18.08 -6.61 -25.71
N ALA A 81 17.79 -6.59 -24.41
CA ALA A 81 17.12 -5.47 -23.74
C ALA A 81 17.93 -4.17 -23.83
N ARG A 82 19.25 -4.24 -23.69
CA ARG A 82 20.14 -3.07 -23.86
C ARG A 82 20.06 -2.44 -25.23
N ARG A 83 19.97 -3.23 -26.30
CA ARG A 83 19.82 -2.70 -27.66
C ARG A 83 18.53 -1.90 -27.84
N ARG A 84 17.51 -2.20 -27.01
CA ARG A 84 16.19 -1.58 -27.06
C ARG A 84 15.94 -0.52 -25.97
N GLY A 85 16.96 -0.25 -25.12
CA GLY A 85 16.80 0.68 -23.99
C GLY A 85 15.86 0.18 -22.89
N VAL A 86 15.59 -1.13 -22.84
CA VAL A 86 14.79 -1.77 -21.77
C VAL A 86 15.75 -2.17 -20.63
N ARG A 87 15.38 -1.85 -19.40
CA ARG A 87 16.14 -2.24 -18.20
C ARG A 87 15.83 -3.67 -17.80
N VAL A 88 16.83 -4.38 -17.31
CA VAL A 88 16.70 -5.76 -16.82
C VAL A 88 16.97 -5.81 -15.32
N LEU A 89 15.98 -6.32 -14.57
CA LEU A 89 16.09 -6.55 -13.14
C LEU A 89 16.04 -8.05 -12.85
N ALA A 90 16.91 -8.50 -11.96
CA ALA A 90 17.01 -9.88 -11.54
C ALA A 90 16.06 -10.20 -10.39
N ARG A 91 15.03 -11.03 -10.64
CA ARG A 91 14.26 -11.66 -9.57
C ARG A 91 15.02 -12.85 -9.03
N MET A 92 15.31 -12.85 -7.75
CA MET A 92 15.96 -13.95 -7.04
C MET A 92 15.10 -14.46 -5.89
N ASP A 93 15.16 -15.75 -5.63
CA ASP A 93 14.44 -16.41 -4.56
C ASP A 93 15.36 -17.38 -3.81
N PHE A 94 15.79 -16.99 -2.63
CA PHE A 94 16.67 -17.79 -1.77
C PHE A 94 15.91 -18.59 -0.71
N SER A 95 14.58 -18.56 -0.76
CA SER A 95 13.74 -19.16 0.31
C SER A 95 13.76 -20.69 0.32
N LYS A 96 14.18 -21.31 -0.79
CA LYS A 96 14.15 -22.76 -0.97
C LYS A 96 15.32 -23.26 -1.80
N ILE A 97 15.67 -24.53 -1.58
CA ILE A 97 16.64 -25.30 -2.36
C ILE A 97 16.03 -26.65 -2.76
N ASP A 98 16.58 -27.26 -3.81
CA ASP A 98 16.19 -28.59 -4.22
C ASP A 98 16.65 -29.68 -3.21
N HIS A 99 16.08 -30.88 -3.34
CA HIS A 99 16.33 -32.00 -2.43
C HIS A 99 17.83 -32.37 -2.33
N ARG A 100 18.56 -32.41 -3.45
CA ARG A 100 19.98 -32.77 -3.47
C ARG A 100 20.82 -31.78 -2.68
N ARG A 101 20.50 -30.48 -2.77
CA ARG A 101 21.16 -29.44 -2.01
C ARG A 101 20.81 -29.51 -0.54
N ALA A 102 19.55 -29.82 -0.21
CA ALA A 102 19.11 -30.01 1.16
C ALA A 102 19.79 -31.21 1.84
N GLU A 103 20.01 -32.31 1.13
CA GLU A 103 20.76 -33.47 1.62
C GLU A 103 22.25 -33.15 1.82
N ALA A 104 22.86 -32.40 0.90
CA ALA A 104 24.26 -32.00 0.99
C ALA A 104 24.52 -30.94 2.08
N HIS A 105 23.54 -30.10 2.36
CA HIS A 105 23.63 -28.93 3.25
C HIS A 105 22.43 -28.83 4.20
N PRO A 106 22.20 -29.83 5.07
CA PRO A 106 21.07 -29.80 6.02
C PRO A 106 21.16 -28.62 7.00
N GLU A 107 22.33 -28.08 7.25
CA GLU A 107 22.58 -26.89 8.08
C GLU A 107 22.00 -25.59 7.51
N TRP A 108 21.63 -25.56 6.23
CA TRP A 108 20.95 -24.41 5.62
C TRP A 108 19.43 -24.43 5.81
N CYS A 109 18.89 -25.63 6.09
CA CYS A 109 17.45 -25.86 6.04
C CYS A 109 16.73 -25.32 7.27
N PHE A 110 15.47 -24.93 7.04
CA PHE A 110 14.51 -24.72 8.12
C PHE A 110 14.24 -26.05 8.83
N VAL A 111 14.20 -26.01 10.16
CA VAL A 111 13.88 -27.17 11.00
C VAL A 111 12.70 -26.80 11.89
N SER A 112 11.61 -27.56 11.80
CA SER A 112 10.42 -27.34 12.64
C SER A 112 10.68 -27.69 14.11
N PRO A 113 9.79 -27.31 15.05
CA PRO A 113 9.85 -27.77 16.44
C PRO A 113 9.80 -29.31 16.62
N SER A 114 9.23 -30.03 15.65
CA SER A 114 9.26 -31.50 15.62
C SER A 114 10.60 -32.10 15.12
N GLY A 115 11.55 -31.25 14.71
CA GLY A 115 12.84 -31.66 14.17
C GLY A 115 12.83 -31.99 12.68
N GLU A 116 11.71 -31.75 11.98
CA GLU A 116 11.56 -32.06 10.56
C GLU A 116 11.88 -30.84 9.68
N PRO A 117 12.52 -31.04 8.50
CA PRO A 117 12.67 -29.98 7.51
C PRO A 117 11.32 -29.64 6.87
N GLN A 118 11.10 -28.35 6.55
CA GLN A 118 9.92 -27.94 5.81
C GLN A 118 10.11 -28.24 4.32
N VAL A 119 9.37 -29.20 3.82
CA VAL A 119 9.41 -29.62 2.41
C VAL A 119 8.04 -29.40 1.75
N TYR A 120 8.05 -28.75 0.60
CA TYR A 120 6.87 -28.55 -0.22
C TYR A 120 7.22 -28.64 -1.71
N ASN A 121 6.50 -29.47 -2.47
CA ASN A 121 6.67 -29.68 -3.91
C ASN A 121 8.13 -29.94 -4.33
N GLY A 122 8.83 -30.84 -3.61
CA GLY A 122 10.21 -31.23 -3.91
C GLY A 122 11.28 -30.18 -3.52
N LEU A 123 10.88 -29.08 -2.92
CA LEU A 123 11.78 -28.02 -2.45
C LEU A 123 11.78 -27.96 -0.93
N THR A 124 12.96 -27.75 -0.35
CA THR A 124 13.17 -27.60 1.08
C THR A 124 13.38 -26.13 1.42
N SER A 125 12.65 -25.63 2.42
CA SER A 125 12.79 -24.26 2.90
C SER A 125 14.13 -24.02 3.58
N VAL A 126 14.72 -22.85 3.33
CA VAL A 126 16.01 -22.41 3.88
C VAL A 126 15.78 -21.41 5.00
N CYS A 127 16.66 -21.42 6.01
CA CYS A 127 16.59 -20.51 7.13
C CYS A 127 17.40 -19.23 6.89
N PRO A 128 16.80 -18.01 7.06
CA PRO A 128 17.51 -16.75 6.95
C PRO A 128 18.70 -16.57 7.89
N SER A 129 18.72 -17.27 9.03
CA SER A 129 19.88 -17.31 9.95
C SER A 129 21.03 -18.18 9.45
N GLY A 130 20.80 -19.08 8.49
CA GLY A 130 21.78 -20.03 7.96
C GLY A 130 22.71 -19.44 6.91
N ASP A 131 23.82 -20.14 6.65
CA ASP A 131 24.89 -19.68 5.76
C ASP A 131 24.42 -19.49 4.30
N TYR A 132 23.37 -20.15 3.86
CA TYR A 132 22.83 -19.94 2.53
C TYR A 132 22.38 -18.49 2.32
N TYR A 133 21.69 -17.89 3.28
CA TYR A 133 21.35 -16.47 3.25
C TYR A 133 22.51 -15.58 3.69
N GLN A 134 23.24 -15.98 4.74
CA GLN A 134 24.21 -15.11 5.37
C GLN A 134 25.53 -14.99 4.61
N VAL A 135 25.86 -15.98 3.75
CA VAL A 135 27.11 -16.06 2.98
C VAL A 135 26.84 -16.33 1.50
N LYS A 136 26.16 -17.44 1.16
CA LYS A 136 26.03 -17.91 -0.22
C LYS A 136 25.21 -16.99 -1.12
N LEU A 137 24.21 -16.34 -0.60
CA LEU A 137 23.44 -15.32 -1.29
C LEU A 137 24.34 -14.23 -1.89
N PHE A 138 25.35 -13.78 -1.15
CA PHE A 138 26.29 -12.74 -1.62
C PHE A 138 27.21 -13.24 -2.74
N GLU A 139 27.58 -14.53 -2.73
CA GLU A 139 28.35 -15.13 -3.83
C GLU A 139 27.52 -15.16 -5.12
N VAL A 140 26.22 -15.51 -5.04
CA VAL A 140 25.30 -15.52 -6.19
C VAL A 140 25.07 -14.11 -6.74
N ILE A 141 24.78 -13.13 -5.88
CA ILE A 141 24.61 -11.72 -6.28
C ILE A 141 25.91 -11.20 -6.92
N GLY A 142 27.07 -11.55 -6.32
CA GLY A 142 28.39 -11.17 -6.84
C GLY A 142 28.62 -11.73 -8.23
N GLU A 143 28.38 -13.03 -8.45
CA GLU A 143 28.55 -13.68 -9.76
C GLU A 143 27.68 -13.02 -10.83
N VAL A 144 26.41 -12.72 -10.52
CA VAL A 144 25.50 -12.05 -11.46
C VAL A 144 25.97 -10.64 -11.79
N LEU A 145 26.42 -9.86 -10.81
CA LEU A 145 26.93 -8.50 -11.02
C LEU A 145 28.23 -8.47 -11.82
N ASP A 146 29.10 -9.49 -11.65
CA ASP A 146 30.37 -9.57 -12.36
C ASP A 146 30.21 -10.01 -13.83
N ARG A 147 29.15 -10.80 -14.12
CA ARG A 147 28.91 -11.35 -15.46
C ARG A 147 27.98 -10.51 -16.32
N TYR A 148 26.97 -9.86 -15.69
CA TYR A 148 25.86 -9.23 -16.42
C TYR A 148 25.67 -7.79 -15.99
N GLU A 149 25.34 -6.93 -16.96
CA GLU A 149 25.01 -5.54 -16.70
C GLU A 149 23.51 -5.38 -16.43
N ILE A 150 23.06 -5.90 -15.28
CA ILE A 150 21.68 -5.74 -14.82
C ILE A 150 21.47 -4.41 -14.11
N ASP A 151 20.24 -3.91 -14.12
CA ASP A 151 19.84 -2.62 -13.55
C ASP A 151 19.37 -2.71 -12.10
N GLY A 152 19.13 -3.91 -11.58
CA GLY A 152 18.72 -4.08 -10.19
C GLY A 152 18.32 -5.50 -9.81
N PHE A 153 17.91 -5.63 -8.55
CA PHE A 153 17.47 -6.89 -7.94
C PHE A 153 16.12 -6.75 -7.27
N PHE A 154 15.32 -7.78 -7.38
CA PHE A 154 14.16 -8.05 -6.53
C PHE A 154 14.40 -9.36 -5.79
N LEU A 155 14.34 -9.32 -4.46
CA LEU A 155 14.52 -10.51 -3.62
C LEU A 155 13.16 -10.99 -3.12
N ASN A 156 12.76 -12.16 -3.58
CA ASN A 156 11.50 -12.78 -3.22
C ASN A 156 11.60 -13.52 -1.87
N TRP A 157 10.51 -13.56 -1.10
CA TRP A 157 10.42 -14.34 0.14
C TRP A 157 11.56 -14.14 1.15
N MET A 158 11.92 -12.89 1.40
CA MET A 158 12.86 -12.54 2.48
C MET A 158 12.15 -12.62 3.83
N SER A 159 11.94 -13.85 4.32
CA SER A 159 11.23 -14.12 5.56
C SER A 159 11.64 -15.45 6.19
N PHE A 160 11.39 -15.61 7.50
CA PHE A 160 11.39 -16.92 8.14
C PHE A 160 10.10 -17.64 7.73
N ASN A 161 10.23 -18.81 7.09
CA ASN A 161 9.12 -19.53 6.47
C ASN A 161 8.34 -20.36 7.51
N GLU A 162 7.64 -19.72 8.46
CA GLU A 162 6.81 -20.42 9.44
C GLU A 162 5.57 -21.08 8.83
N VAL A 163 5.16 -20.64 7.63
CA VAL A 163 4.01 -21.15 6.89
C VAL A 163 4.44 -21.52 5.47
N ASP A 164 4.02 -22.67 4.98
CA ASP A 164 4.29 -23.09 3.60
C ASP A 164 3.19 -22.65 2.59
N TYR A 165 3.36 -22.99 1.31
CA TYR A 165 2.40 -22.68 0.24
C TYR A 165 1.02 -23.36 0.42
N SER A 166 0.95 -24.46 1.21
CA SER A 166 -0.34 -25.10 1.55
C SER A 166 -1.06 -24.41 2.71
N ARG A 167 -0.48 -23.31 3.25
CA ARG A 167 -0.92 -22.61 4.45
C ARG A 167 -0.76 -23.43 5.74
N ARG A 168 0.03 -24.52 5.69
CA ARG A 168 0.38 -25.28 6.90
C ARG A 168 1.36 -24.45 7.73
N TYR A 169 1.04 -24.26 9.00
CA TYR A 169 1.96 -23.68 9.98
C TYR A 169 2.98 -24.74 10.44
N TRP A 170 4.26 -24.41 10.36
CA TRP A 170 5.38 -25.29 10.67
C TRP A 170 6.07 -24.93 11.99
N GLY A 171 5.69 -23.84 12.63
CA GLY A 171 6.34 -23.32 13.82
C GLY A 171 7.55 -22.45 13.55
N VAL A 172 8.25 -22.10 14.62
CA VAL A 172 9.49 -21.33 14.59
C VAL A 172 10.67 -22.24 14.24
N CYS A 173 11.60 -21.73 13.42
CA CYS A 173 12.77 -22.51 13.02
C CYS A 173 13.69 -22.85 14.19
N GLN A 174 13.96 -24.15 14.39
CA GLN A 174 14.80 -24.72 15.45
C GLN A 174 16.21 -25.07 14.98
N CYS A 175 16.68 -24.59 13.82
CA CYS A 175 18.00 -24.91 13.31
C CYS A 175 19.11 -24.36 14.24
N LEU A 176 20.30 -24.96 14.15
CA LEU A 176 21.45 -24.57 14.98
C LEU A 176 21.85 -23.09 14.82
N ALA A 177 21.67 -22.53 13.61
CA ALA A 177 21.97 -21.12 13.36
C ALA A 177 21.00 -20.20 14.12
N CYS A 178 19.69 -20.51 14.14
CA CYS A 178 18.71 -19.79 14.96
C CYS A 178 19.03 -19.91 16.45
N ALA A 179 19.28 -21.13 16.95
CA ALA A 179 19.59 -21.35 18.37
C ALA A 179 20.81 -20.54 18.83
N ARG A 180 21.88 -20.51 18.02
CA ARG A 180 23.10 -19.74 18.35
C ARG A 180 22.88 -18.24 18.30
N ARG A 181 22.11 -17.73 17.34
CA ARG A 181 21.92 -16.28 17.11
C ARG A 181 20.88 -15.69 18.05
N PHE A 182 19.81 -16.44 18.36
CA PHE A 182 18.78 -16.01 19.29
C PHE A 182 19.30 -16.00 20.74
N GLY A 183 20.15 -16.95 21.10
CA GLY A 183 20.85 -16.98 22.39
C GLY A 183 20.03 -17.41 23.61
N GLU A 184 18.78 -17.80 23.38
CA GLU A 184 17.85 -18.32 24.39
C GLU A 184 17.15 -19.56 23.85
N GLU A 185 16.25 -20.14 24.64
CA GLU A 185 15.37 -21.22 24.19
C GLU A 185 14.44 -20.69 23.09
N LEU A 186 14.45 -21.35 21.95
CA LEU A 186 13.61 -20.95 20.80
C LEU A 186 12.13 -21.25 21.10
N PRO A 187 11.20 -20.32 20.81
CA PRO A 187 9.78 -20.62 20.91
C PRO A 187 9.36 -21.65 19.86
N GLU A 188 8.30 -22.39 20.13
CA GLU A 188 7.70 -23.29 19.13
C GLU A 188 6.72 -22.56 18.21
N GLY A 189 6.06 -21.53 18.73
CA GLY A 189 5.05 -20.76 18.00
C GLY A 189 4.45 -19.62 18.81
N PRO A 190 3.34 -19.01 18.31
CA PRO A 190 2.73 -17.81 18.87
C PRO A 190 2.33 -17.88 20.34
N ASP A 191 2.00 -19.08 20.82
CA ASP A 191 1.57 -19.31 22.22
C ASP A 191 2.76 -19.39 23.20
N SER A 192 4.00 -19.42 22.70
CA SER A 192 5.20 -19.47 23.54
C SER A 192 5.47 -18.10 24.19
N PRO A 193 5.85 -18.04 25.47
CA PRO A 193 6.04 -16.78 26.21
C PRO A 193 7.05 -15.81 25.57
N ASN A 194 8.06 -16.35 24.89
CA ASN A 194 9.14 -15.58 24.26
C ASN A 194 8.94 -15.37 22.74
N TYR A 195 7.75 -15.66 22.19
CA TYR A 195 7.47 -15.47 20.76
C TYR A 195 7.56 -14.00 20.32
N GLY A 196 7.22 -13.05 21.18
CA GLY A 196 7.41 -11.63 20.91
C GLY A 196 8.88 -11.28 20.64
N ARG A 197 9.81 -11.80 21.45
CA ARG A 197 11.26 -11.64 21.23
C ARG A 197 11.76 -12.34 19.98
N TRP A 198 11.19 -13.49 19.62
CA TRP A 198 11.48 -14.14 18.35
C TRP A 198 11.11 -13.26 17.17
N ARG A 199 9.95 -12.63 17.20
CA ARG A 199 9.53 -11.72 16.12
C ARG A 199 10.46 -10.52 15.97
N GLU A 200 10.94 -9.95 17.07
CA GLU A 200 11.96 -8.90 17.06
C GLU A 200 13.25 -9.39 16.44
N PHE A 201 13.77 -10.52 16.92
CA PHE A 201 14.98 -11.15 16.38
C PHE A 201 14.86 -11.47 14.87
N ALA A 202 13.72 -11.99 14.43
CA ALA A 202 13.48 -12.31 13.04
C ALA A 202 13.48 -11.05 12.16
N ARG A 203 12.82 -9.98 12.63
CA ARG A 203 12.84 -8.66 11.97
C ARG A 203 14.28 -8.12 11.87
N ASP A 204 14.98 -8.05 13.00
CA ASP A 204 16.32 -7.45 13.06
C ASP A 204 17.33 -8.26 12.21
N THR A 205 17.19 -9.60 12.15
CA THR A 205 18.00 -10.46 11.27
C THR A 205 17.78 -10.14 9.80
N LEU A 206 16.54 -9.90 9.39
CA LEU A 206 16.21 -9.58 8.00
C LEU A 206 16.61 -8.13 7.65
N GLU A 207 16.48 -7.19 8.56
CA GLU A 207 16.91 -5.80 8.37
C GLU A 207 18.43 -5.71 8.19
N ASP A 208 19.22 -6.40 9.06
CA ASP A 208 20.68 -6.50 8.89
C ASP A 208 21.07 -7.12 7.55
N LEU A 209 20.41 -8.24 7.19
CA LEU A 209 20.67 -8.90 5.92
C LEU A 209 20.38 -7.98 4.73
N ASN A 210 19.26 -7.26 4.75
CA ASN A 210 18.87 -6.31 3.71
C ASN A 210 19.88 -5.16 3.59
N ALA A 211 20.32 -4.61 4.70
CA ALA A 211 21.33 -3.55 4.72
C ALA A 211 22.67 -4.02 4.12
N ARG A 212 23.10 -5.23 4.43
CA ARG A 212 24.31 -5.85 3.88
C ARG A 212 24.18 -6.13 2.38
N ILE A 213 23.04 -6.64 1.92
CA ILE A 213 22.77 -6.85 0.50
C ILE A 213 22.84 -5.52 -0.26
N ARG A 214 22.19 -4.47 0.28
CA ARG A 214 22.23 -3.14 -0.31
C ARG A 214 23.66 -2.59 -0.40
N ALA A 215 24.43 -2.76 0.67
CA ALA A 215 25.83 -2.32 0.70
C ALA A 215 26.71 -3.07 -0.33
N GLU A 216 26.53 -4.39 -0.49
CA GLU A 216 27.26 -5.19 -1.47
C GLU A 216 26.92 -4.80 -2.92
N ILE A 217 25.63 -4.61 -3.22
CA ILE A 217 25.20 -4.12 -4.53
C ILE A 217 25.79 -2.74 -4.81
N ALA A 218 25.71 -1.80 -3.85
CA ALA A 218 26.24 -0.46 -4.00
C ALA A 218 27.76 -0.44 -4.23
N ARG A 219 28.49 -1.32 -3.56
CA ARG A 219 29.93 -1.45 -3.70
C ARG A 219 30.36 -1.93 -5.09
N ARG A 220 29.62 -2.89 -5.68
CA ARG A 220 29.93 -3.46 -7.00
C ARG A 220 29.34 -2.65 -8.14
N ARG A 221 28.09 -2.21 -7.99
CA ARG A 221 27.34 -1.49 -9.04
C ARG A 221 26.38 -0.46 -8.43
N PRO A 222 26.84 0.77 -8.17
CA PRO A 222 26.02 1.82 -7.57
C PRO A 222 24.73 2.18 -8.35
N GLN A 223 24.68 1.84 -9.64
CA GLN A 223 23.53 2.08 -10.51
C GLN A 223 22.50 0.93 -10.51
N ALA A 224 22.77 -0.19 -9.83
CA ALA A 224 21.81 -1.25 -9.67
C ALA A 224 20.91 -0.98 -8.46
N ALA A 225 19.59 -0.95 -8.69
CA ALA A 225 18.62 -0.74 -7.63
C ALA A 225 18.34 -2.02 -6.84
N LEU A 226 17.99 -1.88 -5.57
CA LEU A 226 17.39 -2.96 -4.77
C LEU A 226 15.91 -2.68 -4.55
N ILE A 227 15.08 -3.61 -5.00
CA ILE A 227 13.64 -3.66 -4.72
C ILE A 227 13.44 -4.65 -3.57
N LEU A 228 13.01 -4.15 -2.43
CA LEU A 228 12.78 -4.95 -1.23
C LEU A 228 11.74 -4.22 -0.37
N GLY A 229 11.79 -4.39 0.96
CA GLY A 229 10.94 -3.69 1.90
C GLY A 229 11.27 -2.19 2.07
N GLU A 230 10.97 -1.68 3.22
CA GLU A 230 10.96 -0.24 3.52
C GLU A 230 12.32 0.48 3.35
N HIS A 231 13.44 -0.22 3.55
CA HIS A 231 14.79 0.36 3.53
C HIS A 231 15.53 0.23 2.19
N ALA A 232 14.86 -0.24 1.14
CA ALA A 232 15.43 -0.39 -0.19
C ALA A 232 15.42 0.92 -1.01
N ASP A 233 15.99 0.87 -2.23
CA ASP A 233 15.94 1.99 -3.17
C ASP A 233 14.54 2.21 -3.72
N ILE A 234 13.79 1.12 -3.88
CA ILE A 234 12.41 1.09 -4.38
C ILE A 234 11.57 0.30 -3.38
N VAL A 235 10.57 0.94 -2.80
CA VAL A 235 9.60 0.28 -1.93
C VAL A 235 8.69 -0.60 -2.78
N PHE A 236 8.45 -1.82 -2.31
CA PHE A 236 7.64 -2.80 -3.03
C PHE A 236 6.25 -2.96 -2.40
N HIS A 237 5.22 -2.92 -3.23
CA HIS A 237 3.86 -3.32 -2.87
C HIS A 237 3.34 -4.33 -3.90
N GLU A 238 2.95 -5.52 -3.45
CA GLU A 238 2.27 -6.49 -4.29
C GLU A 238 0.76 -6.28 -4.21
N ALA A 239 0.17 -5.84 -5.32
CA ALA A 239 -1.27 -5.73 -5.46
C ALA A 239 -1.81 -7.06 -5.99
N ASN A 240 -2.48 -7.82 -5.12
CA ASN A 240 -2.97 -9.15 -5.41
C ASN A 240 -4.33 -9.43 -4.79
N ASN A 241 -5.04 -10.39 -5.35
CA ASN A 241 -6.24 -10.99 -4.80
C ASN A 241 -5.90 -12.33 -4.11
N ALA A 242 -6.85 -12.89 -3.39
CA ALA A 242 -6.79 -14.26 -2.87
C ALA A 242 -8.21 -14.78 -2.60
N VAL A 243 -8.47 -16.01 -3.01
CA VAL A 243 -9.77 -16.66 -2.78
C VAL A 243 -10.04 -16.79 -1.28
N GLY A 244 -11.21 -16.34 -0.84
CA GLY A 244 -11.64 -16.37 0.57
C GLY A 244 -11.04 -15.27 1.45
N ARG A 245 -10.18 -14.38 0.93
CA ARG A 245 -9.71 -13.21 1.64
C ARG A 245 -10.71 -12.05 1.44
N PRO A 246 -11.21 -11.40 2.51
CA PRO A 246 -12.03 -10.21 2.37
C PRO A 246 -11.30 -9.15 1.54
N LEU A 247 -11.99 -8.59 0.56
CA LEU A 247 -11.40 -7.62 -0.35
C LEU A 247 -11.46 -6.21 0.24
N TRP A 248 -10.31 -5.56 0.32
CA TRP A 248 -10.21 -4.14 0.60
C TRP A 248 -9.78 -3.41 -0.68
N HIS A 249 -10.75 -2.82 -1.36
CA HIS A 249 -10.60 -2.21 -2.68
C HIS A 249 -9.58 -1.07 -2.75
N HIS A 250 -9.25 -0.47 -1.62
CA HIS A 250 -8.35 0.68 -1.50
C HIS A 250 -6.94 0.32 -1.03
N ARG A 251 -6.61 -0.96 -0.93
CA ARG A 251 -5.33 -1.42 -0.36
C ARG A 251 -4.11 -0.82 -1.06
N THR A 252 -4.13 -0.74 -2.38
CA THR A 252 -3.01 -0.15 -3.14
C THR A 252 -2.88 1.35 -2.87
N SER A 253 -3.97 2.10 -2.90
CA SER A 253 -4.01 3.52 -2.55
C SER A 253 -3.45 3.77 -1.15
N GLU A 254 -3.90 2.99 -0.19
CA GLU A 254 -3.48 3.05 1.21
C GLU A 254 -1.97 2.82 1.35
N HIS A 255 -1.44 1.74 0.77
CA HIS A 255 -0.01 1.41 0.87
C HIS A 255 0.89 2.42 0.18
N VAL A 256 0.52 2.87 -1.03
CA VAL A 256 1.30 3.89 -1.75
C VAL A 256 1.32 5.20 -0.97
N SER A 257 0.15 5.64 -0.50
CA SER A 257 0.04 6.86 0.31
C SER A 257 0.85 6.73 1.60
N ALA A 258 0.75 5.58 2.29
CA ALA A 258 1.50 5.30 3.52
C ALA A 258 3.02 5.38 3.33
N ALA A 259 3.55 4.92 2.20
CA ALA A 259 4.98 5.03 1.91
C ALA A 259 5.40 6.46 1.55
N LYS A 260 4.58 7.18 0.76
CA LYS A 260 4.92 8.50 0.23
C LYS A 260 4.64 9.65 1.21
N SER A 261 3.80 9.46 2.22
CA SER A 261 3.46 10.52 3.19
C SER A 261 4.66 10.98 4.03
N TYR A 262 5.56 10.09 4.43
CA TYR A 262 6.77 10.41 5.18
C TYR A 262 8.05 10.33 4.34
N ARG A 263 8.00 9.73 3.15
CA ARG A 263 9.11 9.65 2.20
C ARG A 263 8.66 10.04 0.78
N PRO A 264 8.27 11.29 0.52
CA PRO A 264 7.60 11.70 -0.72
C PRO A 264 8.42 11.43 -1.99
N GLN A 265 9.74 11.38 -1.89
CA GLN A 265 10.65 11.13 -3.01
C GLN A 265 11.02 9.64 -3.20
N VAL A 266 10.52 8.73 -2.34
CA VAL A 266 10.82 7.32 -2.50
C VAL A 266 10.02 6.75 -3.68
N PRO A 267 10.68 6.04 -4.63
CA PRO A 267 9.95 5.28 -5.64
C PRO A 267 9.18 4.13 -4.97
N VAL A 268 7.91 3.99 -5.30
CA VAL A 268 7.06 2.87 -4.87
C VAL A 268 6.67 2.08 -6.10
N LEU A 269 7.04 0.81 -6.15
CA LEU A 269 6.65 -0.12 -7.21
C LEU A 269 5.41 -0.88 -6.80
N VAL A 270 4.34 -0.74 -7.56
CA VAL A 270 3.12 -1.53 -7.39
C VAL A 270 3.15 -2.69 -8.38
N ASN A 271 3.53 -3.87 -7.89
CA ASN A 271 3.59 -5.08 -8.69
C ASN A 271 2.22 -5.77 -8.72
N SER A 272 1.46 -5.48 -9.77
CA SER A 272 0.07 -5.94 -9.92
C SER A 272 0.03 -7.37 -10.47
N VAL A 273 -0.55 -8.28 -9.69
CA VAL A 273 -0.63 -9.71 -10.03
C VAL A 273 -1.76 -9.97 -11.02
N GLY A 274 -1.41 -10.46 -12.22
CA GLY A 274 -2.35 -10.67 -13.33
C GLY A 274 -3.22 -11.92 -13.20
N PHE A 275 -3.08 -12.70 -12.14
CA PHE A 275 -3.88 -13.89 -11.88
C PHE A 275 -4.62 -13.80 -10.54
N VAL A 276 -5.73 -14.54 -10.42
CA VAL A 276 -6.70 -14.39 -9.33
C VAL A 276 -6.18 -14.78 -7.95
N ASP A 277 -5.30 -15.78 -7.84
CA ASP A 277 -4.68 -16.23 -6.58
C ASP A 277 -3.49 -17.15 -6.88
N MET A 278 -2.58 -17.30 -5.92
CA MET A 278 -1.38 -18.13 -6.07
C MET A 278 -1.67 -19.60 -6.46
N PRO A 279 -2.73 -20.27 -5.96
CA PRO A 279 -3.12 -21.60 -6.45
C PRO A 279 -3.72 -21.59 -7.87
N TYR A 280 -4.19 -20.45 -8.36
CA TYR A 280 -4.92 -20.29 -9.62
C TYR A 280 -4.16 -19.43 -10.64
N ARG A 281 -2.84 -19.64 -10.76
CA ARG A 281 -1.95 -18.84 -11.62
C ARG A 281 -2.27 -18.90 -13.12
N MET A 282 -3.10 -19.83 -13.55
CA MET A 282 -3.55 -19.92 -14.95
C MET A 282 -4.83 -19.15 -15.23
N ALA A 283 -5.51 -18.65 -14.18
CA ALA A 283 -6.73 -17.86 -14.30
C ALA A 283 -6.40 -16.37 -14.12
N GLY A 284 -6.70 -15.57 -15.14
CA GLY A 284 -6.49 -14.11 -15.11
C GLY A 284 -7.35 -13.41 -14.05
N GLU A 285 -6.84 -12.32 -13.49
CA GLU A 285 -7.58 -11.42 -12.61
C GLU A 285 -8.67 -10.70 -13.42
N GLU A 286 -9.75 -10.30 -12.72
CA GLU A 286 -10.83 -9.50 -13.31
C GLU A 286 -10.27 -8.19 -13.90
N PRO A 287 -10.52 -7.86 -15.19
CA PRO A 287 -9.90 -6.71 -15.85
C PRO A 287 -10.08 -5.39 -15.12
N TYR A 288 -11.27 -5.11 -14.60
CA TYR A 288 -11.53 -3.84 -13.90
C TYR A 288 -10.92 -3.80 -12.50
N HIS A 289 -10.77 -4.95 -11.84
CA HIS A 289 -9.99 -5.06 -10.60
C HIS A 289 -8.52 -4.75 -10.85
N PHE A 290 -7.95 -5.39 -11.87
CA PHE A 290 -6.57 -5.17 -12.25
C PHE A 290 -6.30 -3.70 -12.65
N ALA A 291 -7.23 -3.09 -13.39
CA ALA A 291 -7.16 -1.67 -13.72
C ALA A 291 -7.09 -0.79 -12.47
N GLN A 292 -7.86 -1.12 -11.42
CA GLN A 292 -7.81 -0.37 -10.16
C GLN A 292 -6.45 -0.46 -9.46
N TYR A 293 -5.73 -1.58 -9.53
CA TYR A 293 -4.37 -1.66 -9.01
C TYR A 293 -3.45 -0.61 -9.65
N LEU A 294 -3.48 -0.54 -10.99
CA LEU A 294 -2.65 0.39 -11.74
C LEU A 294 -3.08 1.86 -11.56
N LEU A 295 -4.38 2.13 -11.57
CA LEU A 295 -4.91 3.49 -11.41
C LEU A 295 -4.64 4.05 -10.02
N GLN A 296 -4.82 3.25 -8.97
CA GLN A 296 -4.46 3.62 -7.61
C GLN A 296 -2.96 3.89 -7.47
N ALA A 297 -2.12 3.12 -8.18
CA ALA A 297 -0.68 3.33 -8.20
C ALA A 297 -0.32 4.68 -8.85
N ILE A 298 -0.69 4.88 -10.11
CA ILE A 298 -0.28 6.07 -10.87
C ILE A 298 -0.87 7.37 -10.32
N SER A 299 -2.10 7.35 -9.81
CA SER A 299 -2.74 8.54 -9.23
C SER A 299 -1.99 9.10 -8.02
N ARG A 300 -1.15 8.31 -7.38
CA ARG A 300 -0.32 8.68 -6.23
C ARG A 300 1.17 8.72 -6.56
N GLY A 301 1.53 8.69 -7.85
CA GLY A 301 2.92 8.75 -8.33
C GLY A 301 3.73 7.51 -7.99
N ALA A 302 3.09 6.34 -7.91
CA ALA A 302 3.79 5.06 -7.85
C ALA A 302 4.04 4.51 -9.27
N ILE A 303 4.98 3.60 -9.35
CA ILE A 303 5.43 2.95 -10.58
C ILE A 303 4.49 1.79 -10.89
N PRO A 304 3.79 1.80 -12.02
CA PRO A 304 2.95 0.68 -12.42
C PRO A 304 3.79 -0.51 -12.86
N SER A 305 3.39 -1.70 -12.43
CA SER A 305 3.98 -2.97 -12.85
C SER A 305 2.91 -4.02 -13.07
N THR A 306 3.14 -4.89 -14.06
CA THR A 306 2.30 -6.04 -14.35
C THR A 306 3.09 -7.31 -14.15
N TYR A 307 2.53 -8.27 -13.40
CA TYR A 307 3.14 -9.55 -13.09
C TYR A 307 2.33 -10.69 -13.66
N ILE A 308 2.94 -11.51 -14.54
CA ILE A 308 2.35 -12.70 -15.11
C ILE A 308 3.13 -13.97 -14.74
N MET A 309 2.47 -15.12 -14.83
CA MET A 309 3.13 -16.42 -14.76
C MET A 309 3.62 -16.84 -16.14
N GLY A 310 4.88 -17.27 -16.24
CA GLY A 310 5.47 -17.70 -17.52
C GLY A 310 5.73 -16.55 -18.47
N THR A 311 5.47 -16.74 -19.75
CA THR A 311 5.66 -15.76 -20.82
C THR A 311 4.32 -15.11 -21.23
N PRO A 312 4.34 -13.96 -21.94
CA PRO A 312 3.11 -13.36 -22.45
C PRO A 312 2.28 -14.29 -23.34
N ASP A 313 2.93 -15.19 -24.08
CA ASP A 313 2.26 -16.15 -24.97
C ASP A 313 1.51 -17.25 -24.18
N ASP A 314 2.01 -17.61 -23.01
CA ASP A 314 1.43 -18.63 -22.14
C ASP A 314 0.33 -18.10 -21.21
N SER A 315 0.19 -16.78 -21.10
CA SER A 315 -0.67 -16.12 -20.12
C SER A 315 -1.83 -15.38 -20.79
N PRO A 316 -2.91 -16.10 -21.17
CA PRO A 316 -4.06 -15.49 -21.85
C PRO A 316 -4.96 -14.75 -20.84
N TYR A 317 -4.41 -13.82 -20.07
CA TYR A 317 -5.15 -13.05 -19.07
C TYR A 317 -5.90 -11.90 -19.73
N GLU A 318 -7.22 -11.88 -19.59
CA GLU A 318 -8.06 -10.79 -20.15
C GLU A 318 -7.69 -9.41 -19.61
N CYS A 319 -7.18 -9.34 -18.39
CA CYS A 319 -6.75 -8.07 -17.78
C CYS A 319 -5.57 -7.39 -18.49
N LEU A 320 -4.78 -8.11 -19.31
CA LEU A 320 -3.61 -7.54 -19.98
C LEU A 320 -3.97 -6.47 -21.01
N GLY A 321 -5.15 -6.53 -21.63
CA GLY A 321 -5.61 -5.49 -22.55
C GLY A 321 -5.70 -4.12 -21.89
N ILE A 322 -6.48 -4.02 -20.81
CA ILE A 322 -6.67 -2.79 -20.04
C ILE A 322 -5.39 -2.36 -19.32
N ALA A 323 -4.59 -3.32 -18.87
CA ALA A 323 -3.29 -3.06 -18.25
C ALA A 323 -2.34 -2.36 -19.23
N GLY A 324 -2.26 -2.82 -20.49
CA GLY A 324 -1.48 -2.20 -21.55
C GLY A 324 -1.96 -0.77 -21.86
N GLU A 325 -3.28 -0.53 -21.91
CA GLU A 325 -3.83 0.81 -22.09
C GLU A 325 -3.35 1.79 -21.01
N ILE A 326 -3.46 1.41 -19.72
CA ILE A 326 -3.05 2.26 -18.60
C ILE A 326 -1.53 2.44 -18.58
N THR A 327 -0.77 1.39 -18.89
CA THR A 327 0.70 1.44 -18.93
C THR A 327 1.18 2.37 -20.04
N ARG A 328 0.57 2.32 -21.24
CA ARG A 328 0.85 3.26 -22.33
C ARG A 328 0.44 4.69 -21.98
N PHE A 329 -0.72 4.89 -21.34
CA PHE A 329 -1.11 6.19 -20.83
C PHE A 329 -0.05 6.79 -19.90
N HIS A 330 0.47 6.02 -18.95
CA HIS A 330 1.56 6.44 -18.06
C HIS A 330 2.86 6.73 -18.85
N ARG A 331 3.18 5.95 -19.90
CA ARG A 331 4.31 6.20 -20.78
C ARG A 331 4.19 7.55 -21.49
N ASP A 332 3.05 7.77 -22.12
CA ASP A 332 2.79 8.95 -22.96
C ASP A 332 2.75 10.25 -22.14
N HIS A 333 2.54 10.14 -20.82
CA HIS A 333 2.50 11.27 -19.88
C HIS A 333 3.57 11.16 -18.78
N ALA A 334 4.69 10.46 -19.04
CA ALA A 334 5.72 10.17 -18.03
C ALA A 334 6.26 11.43 -17.31
N GLY A 335 6.31 12.57 -18.01
CA GLY A 335 6.73 13.85 -17.43
C GLY A 335 5.93 14.25 -16.19
N LEU A 336 4.62 14.00 -16.18
CA LEU A 336 3.75 14.31 -15.04
C LEU A 336 4.01 13.42 -13.81
N TYR A 337 4.50 12.21 -14.02
CA TYR A 337 4.68 11.22 -12.94
C TYR A 337 6.06 11.27 -12.29
N ARG A 338 7.00 12.07 -12.82
CA ARG A 338 8.37 12.17 -12.29
C ARG A 338 8.42 12.67 -10.85
N ASP A 339 7.71 13.75 -10.58
CA ASP A 339 7.74 14.45 -9.29
C ASP A 339 6.32 14.67 -8.75
N LEU A 340 5.42 13.70 -8.99
CA LEU A 340 4.03 13.80 -8.54
C LEU A 340 3.96 13.73 -7.00
N VAL A 341 3.46 14.80 -6.39
CA VAL A 341 3.33 14.96 -4.94
C VAL A 341 1.87 15.27 -4.59
N SER A 342 1.34 14.60 -3.57
CA SER A 342 -0.01 14.81 -3.07
C SER A 342 -0.23 16.27 -2.61
N GLU A 343 -1.39 16.82 -2.92
CA GLU A 343 -1.89 18.12 -2.44
C GLU A 343 -2.98 17.95 -1.36
N ALA A 344 -3.13 16.77 -0.81
CA ALA A 344 -4.05 16.50 0.29
C ALA A 344 -3.70 17.33 1.53
N ARG A 345 -4.73 17.78 2.24
CA ARG A 345 -4.60 18.59 3.47
C ARG A 345 -5.12 17.87 4.72
N THR A 346 -5.61 16.66 4.59
CA THR A 346 -6.02 15.78 5.67
C THR A 346 -5.09 14.57 5.71
N LEU A 347 -4.69 14.17 6.91
CA LEU A 347 -3.87 12.98 7.14
C LEU A 347 -4.67 11.98 7.97
N LEU A 348 -4.85 10.76 7.48
CA LEU A 348 -5.46 9.66 8.22
C LEU A 348 -4.34 8.74 8.73
N VAL A 349 -4.22 8.61 10.05
CA VAL A 349 -3.21 7.74 10.66
C VAL A 349 -3.66 6.29 10.57
N ARG A 350 -2.79 5.43 10.02
CA ARG A 350 -3.07 4.00 9.85
C ARG A 350 -2.60 3.21 11.07
N PRO A 351 -3.48 2.40 11.72
CA PRO A 351 -3.10 1.49 12.81
C PRO A 351 -2.20 0.34 12.33
N GLU A 352 -1.65 -0.42 13.27
CA GLU A 352 -0.97 -1.68 13.00
C GLU A 352 -1.99 -2.77 12.63
N GLY A 353 -2.41 -2.87 11.43
CA GLY A 353 -3.39 -3.86 10.96
C GLY A 353 -4.70 -3.24 10.51
N ASP A 354 -5.55 -4.10 9.97
CA ASP A 354 -6.83 -3.68 9.39
C ASP A 354 -7.86 -3.53 10.51
N THR A 355 -8.43 -2.34 10.70
CA THR A 355 -9.52 -2.07 11.63
C THR A 355 -10.74 -1.52 10.91
N ALA A 356 -11.93 -1.89 11.35
CA ALA A 356 -13.18 -1.37 10.79
C ALA A 356 -13.30 0.14 10.98
N GLU A 357 -12.75 0.68 12.08
CA GLU A 357 -12.72 2.12 12.34
C GLU A 357 -11.92 2.87 11.26
N PHE A 358 -10.67 2.45 11.02
CA PHE A 358 -9.83 3.05 9.99
C PHE A 358 -10.46 2.96 8.60
N GLN A 359 -10.97 1.76 8.23
CA GLN A 359 -11.58 1.56 6.92
C GLN A 359 -12.84 2.40 6.73
N GLY A 360 -13.66 2.55 7.77
CA GLY A 360 -14.86 3.39 7.70
C GLY A 360 -14.54 4.87 7.57
N LEU A 361 -13.53 5.38 8.30
CA LEU A 361 -13.08 6.77 8.14
C LEU A 361 -12.43 7.02 6.78
N TYR A 362 -11.69 6.03 6.26
CA TYR A 362 -11.14 6.08 4.89
C TYR A 362 -12.25 6.27 3.85
N LEU A 363 -13.32 5.45 3.92
CA LEU A 363 -14.47 5.56 3.02
C LEU A 363 -15.20 6.90 3.21
N ALA A 364 -15.38 7.34 4.44
CA ALA A 364 -16.05 8.61 4.73
C ALA A 364 -15.31 9.82 4.11
N LEU A 365 -13.98 9.86 4.22
CA LEU A 365 -13.16 10.90 3.58
C LEU A 365 -13.26 10.85 2.05
N LEU A 366 -13.17 9.65 1.48
CA LEU A 366 -13.24 9.44 0.03
C LEU A 366 -14.58 9.90 -0.54
N GLU A 367 -15.69 9.42 0.02
CA GLU A 367 -17.04 9.70 -0.47
C GLU A 367 -17.50 11.14 -0.22
N ARG A 368 -16.92 11.82 0.78
CA ARG A 368 -17.12 13.25 1.01
C ARG A 368 -16.15 14.12 0.22
N HIS A 369 -15.39 13.53 -0.69
CA HIS A 369 -14.39 14.18 -1.53
C HIS A 369 -13.42 15.06 -0.72
N ILE A 370 -13.03 14.57 0.46
CA ILE A 370 -12.00 15.18 1.30
C ILE A 370 -10.67 14.51 0.93
N PRO A 371 -9.77 15.16 0.17
CA PRO A 371 -8.50 14.55 -0.19
C PRO A 371 -7.63 14.30 1.03
N PHE A 372 -7.08 13.11 1.14
CA PHE A 372 -6.27 12.71 2.29
C PHE A 372 -5.08 11.84 1.90
N ASP A 373 -4.07 11.91 2.74
CA ASP A 373 -2.95 10.97 2.77
C ASP A 373 -3.09 10.00 3.94
N VAL A 374 -2.37 8.88 3.87
CA VAL A 374 -2.30 7.89 4.94
C VAL A 374 -0.90 7.90 5.52
N LEU A 375 -0.77 7.82 6.85
CA LEU A 375 0.52 7.73 7.56
C LEU A 375 0.48 6.56 8.54
N PRO A 376 1.43 5.60 8.50
CA PRO A 376 1.53 4.57 9.52
C PRO A 376 1.76 5.16 10.92
N VAL A 377 1.11 4.60 11.94
CA VAL A 377 1.16 5.13 13.31
C VAL A 377 2.57 5.16 13.89
N ASP A 378 3.42 4.20 13.54
CA ASP A 378 4.83 4.13 13.95
C ASP A 378 5.71 5.24 13.35
N LYS A 379 5.28 5.86 12.25
CA LYS A 379 5.96 7.00 11.61
C LYS A 379 5.48 8.36 12.13
N LEU A 380 4.38 8.39 12.87
CA LEU A 380 3.80 9.64 13.38
C LEU A 380 4.80 10.50 14.20
N PRO A 381 5.60 9.93 15.13
CA PRO A 381 6.53 10.73 15.95
C PRO A 381 7.64 11.45 15.17
N VAL A 382 7.96 10.97 13.97
CA VAL A 382 9.10 11.46 13.17
C VAL A 382 8.68 12.16 11.88
N SER A 383 7.37 12.34 11.66
CA SER A 383 6.84 12.93 10.42
C SER A 383 6.58 14.43 10.56
N ASP A 384 6.82 15.17 9.48
CA ASP A 384 6.43 16.57 9.37
C ASP A 384 4.93 16.69 9.04
N LEU A 385 4.14 17.16 9.99
CA LEU A 385 2.70 17.34 9.88
C LEU A 385 2.29 18.72 9.34
N SER A 386 3.22 19.64 9.15
CA SER A 386 2.96 21.08 8.90
C SER A 386 2.12 21.37 7.65
N ARG A 387 2.17 20.48 6.63
CA ARG A 387 1.39 20.64 5.40
C ARG A 387 -0.09 20.30 5.54
N TYR A 388 -0.45 19.56 6.58
CA TYR A 388 -1.84 19.13 6.80
C TYR A 388 -2.59 20.17 7.65
N ARG A 389 -3.90 20.26 7.41
CA ARG A 389 -4.83 21.04 8.23
C ARG A 389 -5.46 20.20 9.32
N THR A 390 -5.69 18.92 9.02
CA THR A 390 -6.32 17.97 9.94
C THR A 390 -5.53 16.67 9.99
N VAL A 391 -5.25 16.18 11.19
CA VAL A 391 -4.70 14.84 11.46
C VAL A 391 -5.79 14.03 12.16
N VAL A 392 -6.16 12.89 11.56
CA VAL A 392 -7.23 12.01 12.03
C VAL A 392 -6.64 10.76 12.68
N LEU A 393 -7.06 10.46 13.91
CA LEU A 393 -6.59 9.35 14.74
C LEU A 393 -7.75 8.34 14.94
N PRO A 394 -7.76 7.20 14.21
CA PRO A 394 -8.90 6.27 14.18
C PRO A 394 -8.81 5.19 15.26
N ASP A 395 -9.26 5.47 16.47
CA ASP A 395 -9.31 4.54 17.62
C ASP A 395 -7.98 3.80 17.89
N LEU A 396 -6.89 4.59 17.94
CA LEU A 396 -5.51 4.05 18.03
C LEU A 396 -5.11 3.62 19.44
N GLY A 397 -5.89 3.97 20.48
CA GLY A 397 -5.46 3.77 21.86
C GLY A 397 -4.26 4.65 22.24
N PRO A 398 -3.36 4.15 23.11
CA PRO A 398 -2.14 4.87 23.48
C PRO A 398 -1.22 5.11 22.29
N LEU A 399 -0.57 6.27 22.26
CA LEU A 399 0.32 6.70 21.18
C LEU A 399 1.77 6.76 21.67
N ALA A 400 2.70 6.44 20.78
CA ALA A 400 4.11 6.75 20.97
C ALA A 400 4.39 8.18 20.53
N GLY A 401 5.14 8.97 21.32
CA GLY A 401 5.52 10.35 20.99
C GLY A 401 4.32 11.30 20.80
N PRO A 402 3.33 11.31 21.71
CA PRO A 402 2.09 12.09 21.53
C PRO A 402 2.33 13.61 21.47
N GLU A 403 3.46 14.12 21.97
CA GLU A 403 3.83 15.52 22.01
C GLU A 403 3.91 16.17 20.61
N VAL A 404 4.17 15.40 19.56
CA VAL A 404 4.19 15.92 18.18
C VAL A 404 2.81 16.44 17.77
N LEU A 405 1.74 15.81 18.24
CA LEU A 405 0.36 16.21 17.95
C LEU A 405 -0.05 17.46 18.71
N ASP A 406 0.38 17.60 19.96
CA ASP A 406 0.15 18.83 20.73
C ASP A 406 0.87 20.03 20.10
N ALA A 407 2.15 19.86 19.71
CA ALA A 407 2.90 20.89 18.98
C ALA A 407 2.26 21.25 17.63
N TYR A 408 1.76 20.25 16.91
CA TYR A 408 1.03 20.46 15.66
C TYR A 408 -0.26 21.26 15.89
N ALA A 409 -1.07 20.91 16.89
CA ALA A 409 -2.29 21.66 17.23
C ALA A 409 -1.95 23.08 17.69
N GLU A 410 -0.92 23.26 18.53
CA GLU A 410 -0.47 24.59 18.97
C GLU A 410 -0.07 25.48 17.79
N SER A 411 0.51 24.91 16.74
CA SER A 411 0.94 25.62 15.52
C SER A 411 -0.20 25.98 14.55
N GLY A 412 -1.43 25.50 14.78
CA GLY A 412 -2.61 25.84 13.97
C GLY A 412 -3.31 24.65 13.32
N GLY A 413 -2.86 23.41 13.57
CA GLY A 413 -3.49 22.19 13.06
C GLY A 413 -4.73 21.76 13.85
N THR A 414 -5.53 20.89 13.26
CA THR A 414 -6.66 20.21 13.91
C THR A 414 -6.29 18.76 14.19
N VAL A 415 -6.32 18.34 15.45
CA VAL A 415 -6.24 16.93 15.83
C VAL A 415 -7.65 16.40 16.03
N LEU A 416 -8.08 15.46 15.17
CA LEU A 416 -9.39 14.81 15.23
C LEU A 416 -9.22 13.35 15.65
N ALA A 417 -9.58 13.05 16.89
CA ALA A 417 -9.48 11.72 17.46
C ALA A 417 -10.86 11.04 17.50
N THR A 418 -10.89 9.71 17.22
CA THR A 418 -12.08 8.89 17.44
C THR A 418 -11.79 7.79 18.45
N GLY A 419 -12.83 7.26 19.07
CA GLY A 419 -12.73 6.17 20.03
C GLY A 419 -11.80 6.48 21.21
N SER A 420 -10.81 5.62 21.42
CA SER A 420 -9.84 5.69 22.52
C SER A 420 -8.50 6.33 22.13
N SER A 421 -8.40 6.95 20.95
CA SER A 421 -7.13 7.52 20.47
C SER A 421 -6.51 8.50 21.46
N GLY A 422 -5.25 8.25 21.81
CA GLY A 422 -4.49 9.10 22.72
C GLY A 422 -4.87 8.94 24.20
N PHE A 423 -5.59 7.88 24.57
CA PHE A 423 -5.88 7.58 25.98
C PHE A 423 -5.01 6.43 26.51
N GLU A 424 -4.38 6.69 27.64
CA GLU A 424 -3.75 5.66 28.46
C GLU A 424 -4.62 5.45 29.70
N VAL A 425 -5.32 4.29 29.72
CA VAL A 425 -6.35 3.97 30.72
C VAL A 425 -7.45 5.03 30.78
N ASP A 426 -7.44 5.92 31.74
CA ASP A 426 -8.45 6.97 31.95
C ASP A 426 -7.97 8.38 31.61
N ARG A 427 -6.68 8.55 31.29
CA ARG A 427 -6.08 9.86 31.02
C ARG A 427 -5.75 10.04 29.54
N SER A 428 -5.99 11.26 29.03
CA SER A 428 -5.49 11.65 27.74
C SER A 428 -3.98 11.89 27.78
N GLN A 429 -3.25 11.29 26.83
CA GLN A 429 -1.84 11.62 26.58
C GLN A 429 -1.67 12.95 25.84
N LEU A 430 -2.75 13.45 25.20
CA LEU A 430 -2.75 14.63 24.36
C LEU A 430 -3.38 15.80 25.12
N ALA A 431 -2.59 16.85 25.35
CA ALA A 431 -3.04 18.08 25.99
C ALA A 431 -4.04 18.85 25.11
N CYS A 432 -3.99 18.71 23.79
CA CYS A 432 -4.90 19.37 22.85
C CYS A 432 -6.32 18.78 22.87
N LEU A 433 -6.52 17.52 23.27
CA LEU A 433 -7.87 16.93 23.28
C LEU A 433 -8.78 17.59 24.32
N PRO A 434 -10.08 17.73 24.00
CA PRO A 434 -11.09 18.39 24.85
C PRO A 434 -11.58 17.47 25.98
N ALA A 435 -10.73 16.65 26.57
CA ALA A 435 -11.05 15.64 27.57
C ALA A 435 -10.23 15.82 28.84
N ALA A 436 -10.88 15.91 30.00
CA ALA A 436 -10.21 15.89 31.29
C ALA A 436 -9.83 14.45 31.67
N ARG A 437 -10.77 13.51 31.54
CA ARG A 437 -10.53 12.07 31.71
C ARG A 437 -11.66 11.22 31.12
N ARG A 438 -11.40 9.93 30.92
CA ARG A 438 -12.36 8.90 30.58
C ARG A 438 -12.95 8.31 31.88
N LEU A 439 -14.26 8.39 32.02
CA LEU A 439 -14.98 7.91 33.22
C LEU A 439 -15.41 6.43 33.10
N ALA A 440 -15.80 6.02 31.89
CA ALA A 440 -16.26 4.66 31.60
C ALA A 440 -16.15 4.37 30.10
N SER A 441 -16.27 3.10 29.75
CA SER A 441 -16.43 2.65 28.37
C SER A 441 -17.66 1.74 28.28
N TRP A 442 -18.49 2.00 27.28
CA TRP A 442 -19.67 1.20 26.96
C TRP A 442 -19.46 0.51 25.63
N ASP A 443 -19.76 -0.77 25.56
CA ASP A 443 -19.75 -1.53 24.33
C ASP A 443 -21.17 -1.82 23.89
N SER A 444 -21.50 -1.57 22.62
CA SER A 444 -22.81 -1.83 22.05
C SER A 444 -23.13 -3.32 21.95
N GLU A 445 -22.11 -4.17 21.88
CA GLU A 445 -22.26 -5.64 21.79
C GLU A 445 -22.50 -6.30 23.15
N GLU A 446 -22.24 -5.59 24.24
CA GLU A 446 -22.42 -6.13 25.58
C GLU A 446 -23.89 -6.34 25.94
N SER A 447 -24.25 -7.59 26.21
CA SER A 447 -25.54 -7.94 26.80
C SER A 447 -26.79 -7.47 26.04
N VAL A 448 -26.73 -7.48 24.69
CA VAL A 448 -27.88 -7.10 23.84
C VAL A 448 -28.44 -5.70 24.19
N ARG A 449 -27.55 -4.77 24.48
CA ARG A 449 -27.92 -3.38 24.79
C ARG A 449 -27.70 -2.51 23.56
N SER A 450 -28.65 -1.61 23.33
CA SER A 450 -28.54 -0.60 22.26
C SER A 450 -27.96 0.69 22.81
N LEU A 451 -27.03 1.27 22.04
CA LEU A 451 -26.48 2.61 22.28
C LEU A 451 -26.92 3.55 21.16
N HIS A 452 -27.37 4.74 21.54
CA HIS A 452 -27.78 5.77 20.60
C HIS A 452 -27.25 7.12 21.04
N LEU A 453 -26.98 7.98 20.07
CA LEU A 453 -26.67 9.39 20.28
C LEU A 453 -27.84 10.20 19.71
N ARG A 454 -28.26 11.22 20.44
CA ARG A 454 -29.28 12.17 19.99
C ARG A 454 -28.62 13.41 19.42
N GLY A 455 -28.83 13.65 18.13
CA GLY A 455 -28.43 14.86 17.43
C GLY A 455 -29.62 15.68 16.94
N GLU A 456 -29.37 16.86 16.43
CA GLU A 456 -30.42 17.73 15.87
C GLU A 456 -31.20 17.09 14.72
N ARG A 457 -30.53 16.23 13.93
CA ARG A 457 -31.10 15.53 12.77
C ARG A 457 -31.74 14.17 13.11
N GLY A 458 -31.74 13.77 14.38
CA GLY A 458 -32.32 12.48 14.81
C GLY A 458 -31.39 11.62 15.65
N MET A 459 -31.69 10.33 15.70
CA MET A 459 -30.89 9.35 16.45
C MET A 459 -29.84 8.70 15.59
N VAL A 460 -28.64 8.51 16.15
CA VAL A 460 -27.53 7.82 15.51
C VAL A 460 -27.15 6.61 16.36
N PRO A 461 -27.14 5.39 15.83
CA PRO A 461 -26.70 4.22 16.57
C PRO A 461 -25.19 4.26 16.77
N VAL A 462 -24.71 3.79 17.92
CA VAL A 462 -23.30 3.52 18.16
C VAL A 462 -23.04 2.03 17.93
N ILE A 463 -22.10 1.73 17.05
CA ILE A 463 -21.63 0.37 16.77
C ILE A 463 -20.19 0.26 17.27
N GLY A 464 -19.93 -0.68 18.18
CA GLY A 464 -18.68 -0.80 18.91
C GLY A 464 -18.67 0.01 20.22
N ALA A 465 -17.56 0.72 20.48
CA ALA A 465 -17.32 1.37 21.77
C ALA A 465 -17.82 2.83 21.82
N PHE A 466 -18.31 3.24 22.99
CA PHE A 466 -18.54 4.64 23.38
C PHE A 466 -17.84 4.90 24.71
N HIS A 467 -17.00 5.92 24.76
CA HIS A 467 -16.28 6.33 25.96
C HIS A 467 -16.96 7.52 26.61
N VAL A 468 -17.32 7.35 27.87
CA VAL A 468 -17.88 8.43 28.68
C VAL A 468 -16.74 9.35 29.10
N ILE A 469 -16.73 10.56 28.59
CA ILE A 469 -15.68 11.55 28.79
C ILE A 469 -16.17 12.65 29.75
N GLU A 470 -15.35 13.02 30.71
CA GLU A 470 -15.45 14.28 31.43
C GLU A 470 -14.83 15.38 30.56
N PRO A 471 -15.63 16.39 30.11
CA PRO A 471 -15.10 17.44 29.26
C PRO A 471 -14.02 18.29 29.97
N ALA A 472 -13.00 18.71 29.23
CA ALA A 472 -12.05 19.70 29.70
C ALA A 472 -12.72 21.07 29.81
N GLU A 473 -12.10 22.00 30.56
CA GLU A 473 -12.57 23.38 30.60
C GLU A 473 -12.67 24.00 29.21
N GLN A 474 -13.73 24.77 28.97
CA GLN A 474 -14.02 25.46 27.70
C GLN A 474 -14.26 24.52 26.51
N ALA A 475 -14.49 23.23 26.74
CA ALA A 475 -14.88 22.31 25.66
C ALA A 475 -16.30 22.60 25.21
N GLU A 476 -16.48 22.79 23.90
CA GLU A 476 -17.78 22.73 23.23
C GLU A 476 -18.19 21.27 23.09
N THR A 477 -19.47 20.97 23.27
CA THR A 477 -19.98 19.61 23.25
C THR A 477 -21.31 19.50 22.51
N GLY A 478 -21.62 18.31 22.00
CA GLY A 478 -22.90 18.03 21.38
C GLY A 478 -23.12 16.54 21.14
N LEU A 479 -24.27 16.19 20.57
CA LEU A 479 -24.64 14.83 20.24
C LEU A 479 -24.65 13.91 21.48
N TYR A 480 -25.64 14.05 22.34
CA TYR A 480 -25.62 13.38 23.64
C TYR A 480 -26.07 11.93 23.59
N ALA A 481 -25.39 11.07 24.36
CA ALA A 481 -25.73 9.68 24.49
C ALA A 481 -27.06 9.47 25.23
N LEU A 482 -27.84 8.50 24.77
CA LEU A 482 -28.94 7.98 25.56
C LEU A 482 -28.45 6.95 26.58
N SER A 483 -29.15 6.84 27.70
CA SER A 483 -28.90 5.77 28.66
C SER A 483 -29.05 4.41 28.00
N ARG A 484 -28.20 3.45 28.45
CA ARG A 484 -28.25 2.07 27.92
C ARG A 484 -29.56 1.40 28.34
N ALA A 485 -30.26 0.83 27.36
CA ALA A 485 -31.46 0.04 27.60
C ALA A 485 -31.36 -1.30 26.88
N ARG A 486 -32.06 -2.30 27.40
CA ARG A 486 -32.06 -3.64 26.79
C ARG A 486 -32.88 -3.61 25.51
N TYR A 487 -32.38 -4.27 24.51
CA TYR A 487 -33.10 -4.62 23.29
C TYR A 487 -34.01 -5.85 23.55
N GLY A 488 -35.17 -5.91 22.93
CA GLY A 488 -36.11 -7.03 23.04
C GLY A 488 -37.36 -6.83 22.17
N PRO A 489 -38.45 -7.53 22.44
CA PRO A 489 -39.74 -7.26 21.77
C PRO A 489 -40.14 -5.78 21.88
N PRO A 490 -40.82 -5.20 20.88
CA PRO A 490 -41.13 -3.77 20.84
C PRO A 490 -41.74 -3.22 22.14
N GLU A 491 -42.56 -4.02 22.79
CA GLU A 491 -43.19 -3.69 24.07
C GLU A 491 -42.24 -3.52 25.23
N LYS A 492 -40.94 -3.98 25.05
CA LYS A 492 -39.89 -3.92 26.05
C LYS A 492 -38.68 -3.05 25.62
N CYS A 493 -38.73 -2.45 24.43
CA CYS A 493 -37.70 -1.56 23.90
C CYS A 493 -37.95 -0.12 24.38
N HIS A 494 -37.86 0.13 25.66
CA HIS A 494 -38.03 1.43 26.30
C HIS A 494 -37.07 1.64 27.46
N GLY A 495 -37.07 2.83 28.05
CA GLY A 495 -36.20 3.16 29.19
C GLY A 495 -34.96 3.98 28.79
N HIS A 496 -34.87 4.36 27.53
CA HIS A 496 -33.85 5.29 27.09
C HIS A 496 -34.20 6.72 27.59
N HIS A 497 -33.23 7.40 28.18
CA HIS A 497 -33.35 8.82 28.53
C HIS A 497 -32.01 9.51 28.17
N GLU A 498 -32.09 10.78 27.89
CA GLU A 498 -30.91 11.58 27.55
C GLU A 498 -29.98 11.69 28.74
N THR A 499 -28.67 11.58 28.46
CA THR A 499 -27.60 11.75 29.45
C THR A 499 -26.80 13.03 29.15
N ALA A 500 -25.92 13.41 30.06
CA ALA A 500 -24.99 14.53 29.84
C ALA A 500 -23.69 14.08 29.12
N HIS A 501 -23.64 12.87 28.54
CA HIS A 501 -22.41 12.35 27.93
C HIS A 501 -22.35 12.73 26.45
N PRO A 502 -21.40 13.64 26.05
CA PRO A 502 -21.32 14.13 24.68
C PRO A 502 -20.77 13.08 23.72
N GLY A 503 -21.30 13.06 22.50
CA GLY A 503 -20.82 12.26 21.38
C GLY A 503 -19.77 12.96 20.52
N TRP A 504 -19.57 14.26 20.71
CA TRP A 504 -18.41 15.00 20.22
C TRP A 504 -18.05 16.12 21.18
N LEU A 505 -16.75 16.42 21.22
CA LEU A 505 -16.18 17.51 21.98
C LEU A 505 -15.16 18.25 21.12
N SER A 506 -15.04 19.56 21.29
CA SER A 506 -14.03 20.38 20.61
C SER A 506 -13.55 21.49 21.54
N ARG A 507 -12.25 21.85 21.45
CA ARG A 507 -11.74 23.05 22.10
C ARG A 507 -10.59 23.65 21.31
N PRO A 508 -10.38 24.96 21.37
CA PRO A 508 -9.16 25.63 20.90
C PRO A 508 -7.93 25.14 21.68
N TYR A 509 -6.80 25.02 20.97
CA TYR A 509 -5.50 24.74 21.59
C TYR A 509 -4.39 25.46 20.80
N GLY A 510 -3.72 26.43 21.42
CA GLY A 510 -2.82 27.31 20.71
C GLY A 510 -3.53 28.06 19.58
N ARG A 511 -3.03 27.94 18.34
CA ARG A 511 -3.65 28.50 17.13
C ARG A 511 -4.60 27.52 16.42
N GLY A 512 -4.58 26.27 16.82
CA GLY A 512 -5.41 25.20 16.26
C GLY A 512 -6.46 24.70 17.25
N ARG A 513 -6.79 23.43 17.18
CA ARG A 513 -7.83 22.82 18.04
C ARG A 513 -7.69 21.30 18.15
N GLY A 514 -8.22 20.75 19.24
CA GLY A 514 -8.50 19.34 19.39
C GLY A 514 -9.99 19.04 19.25
N VAL A 515 -10.32 17.94 18.59
CA VAL A 515 -11.68 17.39 18.43
C VAL A 515 -11.66 15.93 18.84
N LEU A 516 -12.65 15.51 19.59
CA LEU A 516 -12.82 14.12 20.01
C LEU A 516 -14.24 13.65 19.72
N LEU A 517 -14.36 12.58 18.96
CA LEU A 517 -15.58 11.77 18.86
C LEU A 517 -15.32 10.51 19.72
N PRO A 518 -15.79 10.46 20.97
CA PRO A 518 -15.38 9.42 21.92
C PRO A 518 -16.07 8.06 21.65
N TRP A 519 -16.20 7.71 20.39
CA TRP A 519 -16.84 6.47 19.92
C TRP A 519 -16.33 6.06 18.54
N THR A 520 -16.57 4.80 18.18
CA THR A 520 -16.09 4.18 16.94
C THR A 520 -17.01 4.53 15.75
N VAL A 521 -16.98 5.79 15.32
CA VAL A 521 -17.83 6.32 14.24
C VAL A 521 -17.51 5.70 12.89
N GLY A 522 -16.24 5.44 12.62
CA GLY A 522 -15.79 4.79 11.38
C GLY A 522 -16.25 3.33 11.32
N ARG A 523 -16.14 2.58 12.43
CA ARG A 523 -16.70 1.23 12.52
C ARG A 523 -18.20 1.25 12.26
N GLY A 524 -18.89 2.23 12.87
CA GLY A 524 -20.32 2.44 12.63
C GLY A 524 -20.63 2.59 11.15
N TYR A 525 -19.86 3.40 10.44
CA TYR A 525 -20.03 3.57 8.99
C TYR A 525 -19.68 2.29 8.21
N ARG A 526 -18.54 1.66 8.51
CA ARG A 526 -18.06 0.46 7.80
C ARG A 526 -19.04 -0.72 7.89
N GLU A 527 -19.68 -0.90 9.03
CA GLU A 527 -20.56 -2.04 9.29
C GLU A 527 -22.03 -1.78 8.95
N SER A 528 -22.51 -0.52 9.03
CA SER A 528 -23.92 -0.20 8.77
C SER A 528 -24.21 0.51 7.44
N GLY A 529 -23.22 1.21 6.87
CA GLY A 529 -23.41 2.05 5.69
C GLY A 529 -24.29 3.28 5.92
N LEU A 530 -24.59 3.65 7.18
CA LEU A 530 -25.47 4.78 7.48
C LEU A 530 -24.74 6.12 7.23
N SER A 531 -25.23 6.91 6.29
CA SER A 531 -24.66 8.22 5.95
C SER A 531 -24.52 9.17 7.15
N ALA A 532 -25.36 9.01 8.19
CA ALA A 532 -25.25 9.80 9.42
C ALA A 532 -23.87 9.66 10.10
N HIS A 533 -23.27 8.46 10.12
CA HIS A 533 -21.93 8.25 10.65
C HIS A 533 -20.87 8.99 9.82
N ARG A 534 -20.93 8.82 8.50
CA ARG A 534 -20.05 9.47 7.53
C ARG A 534 -20.09 11.00 7.66
N ASP A 535 -21.30 11.54 7.64
CA ASP A 535 -21.50 12.99 7.62
C ASP A 535 -21.10 13.63 8.96
N LEU A 536 -21.42 13.00 10.10
CA LEU A 536 -20.97 13.46 11.41
C LEU A 536 -19.43 13.50 11.53
N PHE A 537 -18.76 12.52 11.03
CA PHE A 537 -17.28 12.53 11.02
C PHE A 537 -16.75 13.61 10.08
N ALA A 538 -17.29 13.69 8.86
CA ALA A 538 -16.83 14.63 7.84
C ALA A 538 -16.99 16.10 8.25
N ASP A 539 -18.06 16.44 8.99
CA ASP A 539 -18.29 17.79 9.54
C ASP A 539 -17.13 18.28 10.42
N HIS A 540 -16.33 17.36 10.99
CA HIS A 540 -15.15 17.67 11.82
C HIS A 540 -13.82 17.49 11.08
N ALA A 541 -13.78 16.69 10.01
CA ALA A 541 -12.55 16.39 9.26
C ALA A 541 -12.11 17.55 8.35
N GLY A 542 -13.03 18.43 7.98
CA GLY A 542 -12.80 19.60 7.13
C GLY A 542 -13.64 19.58 5.85
N PRO A 543 -13.59 20.64 5.06
CA PRO A 543 -14.38 20.75 3.86
C PRO A 543 -13.88 19.78 2.77
N GLY A 544 -14.80 19.08 2.13
CA GLY A 544 -14.54 18.35 0.89
C GLY A 544 -14.44 19.30 -0.30
N LEU A 545 -14.00 18.76 -1.42
CA LEU A 545 -14.03 19.49 -2.70
C LEU A 545 -15.49 19.64 -3.16
N GLU A 546 -15.87 20.85 -3.55
CA GLU A 546 -17.18 21.09 -4.12
C GLU A 546 -17.23 20.56 -5.55
N THR A 547 -18.21 19.70 -5.84
CA THR A 547 -18.32 19.03 -7.13
C THR A 547 -19.72 18.51 -7.38
N GLY A 548 -20.05 18.32 -8.66
CA GLY A 548 -21.23 17.57 -9.11
C GLY A 548 -20.95 16.08 -9.36
N LEU A 549 -19.74 15.59 -9.07
CA LEU A 549 -19.40 14.18 -9.19
C LEU A 549 -20.08 13.36 -8.07
N PRO A 550 -20.50 12.12 -8.36
CA PRO A 550 -21.06 11.24 -7.34
C PRO A 550 -19.98 10.73 -6.37
N GLU A 551 -20.41 10.29 -5.18
CA GLU A 551 -19.57 9.77 -4.09
C GLU A 551 -18.62 8.64 -4.54
N GLN A 552 -18.94 7.92 -5.61
CA GLN A 552 -18.15 6.83 -6.16
C GLN A 552 -16.96 7.30 -7.00
N VAL A 553 -16.76 8.59 -7.21
CA VAL A 553 -15.58 9.11 -7.91
C VAL A 553 -14.54 9.53 -6.88
N GLU A 554 -13.42 8.83 -6.86
CA GLU A 554 -12.27 9.21 -6.05
C GLU A 554 -11.52 10.37 -6.72
N ILE A 555 -11.32 11.48 -6.00
CA ILE A 555 -10.64 12.68 -6.48
C ILE A 555 -9.28 12.76 -5.79
N VAL A 556 -8.20 12.67 -6.57
CA VAL A 556 -6.83 12.67 -6.06
C VAL A 556 -6.06 13.88 -6.59
N PRO A 557 -6.01 14.99 -5.84
CA PRO A 557 -5.25 16.17 -6.22
C PRO A 557 -3.77 15.99 -5.91
N ALA A 558 -2.95 16.41 -6.86
CA ALA A 558 -1.51 16.37 -6.79
C ALA A 558 -0.88 17.57 -7.51
N ARG A 559 0.43 17.72 -7.41
CA ARG A 559 1.23 18.63 -8.24
C ARG A 559 2.41 17.92 -8.87
N SER A 560 2.81 18.35 -10.04
CA SER A 560 4.01 17.95 -10.74
C SER A 560 4.73 19.21 -11.24
N GLY A 561 5.86 19.56 -10.60
CA GLY A 561 6.44 20.88 -10.78
C GLY A 561 5.43 21.99 -10.47
N GLU A 562 5.21 22.91 -11.40
CA GLU A 562 4.23 23.99 -11.30
C GLU A 562 2.80 23.56 -11.70
N ALA A 563 2.64 22.45 -12.40
CA ALA A 563 1.34 21.95 -12.80
C ALA A 563 0.56 21.35 -11.64
N LYS A 564 -0.76 21.59 -11.62
CA LYS A 564 -1.67 20.84 -10.75
C LYS A 564 -2.26 19.67 -11.53
N VAL A 565 -2.41 18.54 -10.89
CA VAL A 565 -2.90 17.30 -11.50
C VAL A 565 -4.02 16.76 -10.63
N ILE A 566 -5.15 16.44 -11.24
CA ILE A 566 -6.25 15.77 -10.54
C ILE A 566 -6.58 14.46 -11.25
N HIS A 567 -6.39 13.35 -10.56
CA HIS A 567 -6.87 12.06 -11.01
C HIS A 567 -8.30 11.84 -10.52
N LEU A 568 -9.18 11.44 -11.41
CA LEU A 568 -10.57 11.12 -11.17
C LEU A 568 -10.77 9.64 -11.46
N LEU A 569 -10.96 8.83 -10.41
CA LEU A 569 -11.09 7.38 -10.53
C LEU A 569 -12.54 6.98 -10.30
N ASN A 570 -13.16 6.34 -11.28
CA ASN A 570 -14.52 5.83 -11.15
C ASN A 570 -14.52 4.51 -10.39
N ARG A 571 -15.03 4.54 -9.17
CA ARG A 571 -15.08 3.42 -8.23
C ARG A 571 -16.46 2.75 -8.18
N SER A 572 -17.38 3.11 -9.07
CA SER A 572 -18.76 2.57 -9.07
C SER A 572 -18.86 1.06 -9.36
N GLY A 573 -17.75 0.44 -9.79
CA GLY A 573 -17.64 -1.01 -9.96
C GLY A 573 -17.31 -1.79 -8.70
N ASP A 574 -16.87 -1.11 -7.64
CA ASP A 574 -16.45 -1.75 -6.38
C ASP A 574 -17.69 -2.28 -5.61
N ALA A 575 -17.71 -3.56 -5.27
CA ALA A 575 -18.84 -4.17 -4.55
C ALA A 575 -18.42 -5.48 -3.83
N ASP A 576 -18.22 -5.45 -2.53
CA ASP A 576 -17.80 -6.59 -1.71
C ASP A 576 -16.59 -7.35 -2.29
N GLN A 577 -16.78 -8.62 -2.66
CA GLN A 577 -15.75 -9.47 -3.29
C GLN A 577 -15.76 -9.38 -4.83
N ARG A 578 -16.33 -8.32 -5.40
CA ARG A 578 -16.52 -8.21 -6.85
C ARG A 578 -15.99 -6.89 -7.36
N PHE A 579 -15.48 -6.95 -8.59
CA PHE A 579 -15.23 -5.79 -9.42
C PHE A 579 -16.09 -5.89 -10.68
N ARG A 580 -16.98 -4.93 -10.83
CA ARG A 580 -17.81 -4.83 -12.03
C ARG A 580 -17.22 -3.77 -12.95
N ARG A 581 -17.63 -3.81 -14.21
CA ARG A 581 -17.40 -2.67 -15.07
C ARG A 581 -18.00 -1.41 -14.43
N PRO A 582 -17.23 -0.35 -14.22
CA PRO A 582 -17.76 0.90 -13.67
C PRO A 582 -18.90 1.45 -14.52
N VAL A 583 -19.88 2.04 -13.88
CA VAL A 583 -20.98 2.74 -14.56
C VAL A 583 -20.42 4.06 -15.09
N PRO A 584 -20.57 4.38 -16.38
CA PRO A 584 -20.11 5.67 -16.91
C PRO A 584 -20.74 6.85 -16.16
N ILE A 585 -19.91 7.78 -15.71
CA ILE A 585 -20.34 9.01 -15.05
C ILE A 585 -20.60 10.08 -16.10
N ALA A 586 -21.75 10.71 -16.02
CA ALA A 586 -22.10 11.84 -16.91
C ALA A 586 -21.18 13.05 -16.67
N PRO A 587 -21.06 13.96 -17.65
CA PRO A 587 -20.36 15.23 -17.47
C PRO A 587 -20.80 15.96 -16.21
N ALA A 588 -19.84 16.43 -15.43
CA ALA A 588 -20.07 17.10 -14.14
C ALA A 588 -19.19 18.35 -14.04
N TRP A 589 -19.12 18.94 -12.86
CA TRP A 589 -18.22 20.06 -12.57
C TRP A 589 -17.41 19.78 -11.31
N LEU A 590 -16.27 20.44 -11.21
CA LEU A 590 -15.40 20.41 -10.04
C LEU A 590 -14.90 21.83 -9.75
N GLU A 591 -15.07 22.30 -8.53
CA GLU A 591 -14.48 23.56 -8.09
C GLU A 591 -12.99 23.35 -7.74
N LEU A 592 -12.13 24.17 -8.33
CA LEU A 592 -10.69 24.08 -8.14
C LEU A 592 -10.32 24.52 -6.70
N PRO A 593 -9.56 23.69 -5.96
CA PRO A 593 -9.14 24.01 -4.61
C PRO A 593 -8.04 25.09 -4.55
N TRP A 594 -7.46 25.44 -5.69
CA TRP A 594 -6.36 26.41 -5.78
C TRP A 594 -6.87 27.77 -6.31
N PRO A 595 -6.43 28.88 -5.68
CA PRO A 595 -6.68 30.21 -6.24
C PRO A 595 -5.82 30.43 -7.49
N GLY A 596 -6.21 31.39 -8.33
CA GLY A 596 -5.47 31.78 -9.55
C GLY A 596 -6.26 31.52 -10.82
N GLU A 597 -5.67 31.91 -11.94
CA GLU A 597 -6.22 31.71 -13.28
C GLU A 597 -5.54 30.48 -13.90
N TRP A 598 -6.36 29.51 -14.27
CA TRP A 598 -5.89 28.21 -14.75
C TRP A 598 -6.43 27.91 -16.15
N ARG A 599 -5.62 27.20 -16.92
CA ARG A 599 -6.10 26.43 -18.08
C ARG A 599 -6.16 24.97 -17.69
N ALA A 600 -7.22 24.29 -18.04
CA ALA A 600 -7.43 22.88 -17.70
C ALA A 600 -7.49 22.02 -18.96
N TYR A 601 -6.88 20.85 -18.91
CA TYR A 601 -6.87 19.87 -19.99
C TYR A 601 -7.18 18.48 -19.46
N ALA A 602 -8.13 17.77 -20.09
CA ALA A 602 -8.45 16.38 -19.81
C ALA A 602 -7.60 15.48 -20.70
N LEU A 603 -6.68 14.74 -20.10
CA LEU A 603 -5.68 13.97 -20.84
C LEU A 603 -6.30 12.80 -21.60
N ARG A 604 -7.22 12.07 -20.97
CA ARG A 604 -7.85 10.92 -21.60
C ARG A 604 -8.88 11.33 -22.65
N ALA A 605 -9.65 12.36 -22.36
CA ALA A 605 -10.56 12.95 -23.34
C ALA A 605 -9.85 13.73 -24.47
N GLY A 606 -8.56 14.07 -24.31
CA GLY A 606 -7.73 14.73 -25.30
C GLY A 606 -8.18 16.14 -25.65
N ARG A 607 -8.73 16.90 -24.69
CA ARG A 607 -9.27 18.25 -24.95
C ARG A 607 -9.09 19.21 -23.79
N GLU A 608 -9.05 20.50 -24.13
CA GLU A 608 -9.14 21.59 -23.16
C GLU A 608 -10.54 21.65 -22.54
N LEU A 609 -10.61 22.04 -21.26
CA LEU A 609 -11.83 22.12 -20.48
C LEU A 609 -12.21 23.58 -20.23
N GLU A 610 -13.50 23.86 -20.25
CA GLU A 610 -14.05 25.15 -19.89
C GLU A 610 -13.96 25.38 -18.38
N ILE A 611 -13.50 26.56 -17.98
CA ILE A 611 -13.48 27.02 -16.58
C ILE A 611 -14.38 28.25 -16.49
N ASP A 612 -15.36 28.19 -15.61
CA ASP A 612 -16.22 29.33 -15.26
C ASP A 612 -15.91 29.73 -13.80
N GLU A 613 -15.31 30.89 -13.61
CA GLU A 613 -14.70 31.33 -12.36
C GLU A 613 -13.68 30.31 -11.80
N ARG A 614 -14.11 29.40 -10.94
CA ARG A 614 -13.31 28.31 -10.37
C ARG A 614 -13.85 26.93 -10.69
N ARG A 615 -14.96 26.84 -11.42
CA ARG A 615 -15.60 25.58 -11.76
C ARG A 615 -15.17 25.08 -13.12
N VAL A 616 -14.53 23.93 -13.14
CA VAL A 616 -14.15 23.23 -14.37
C VAL A 616 -15.28 22.31 -14.79
N ARG A 617 -15.67 22.38 -16.07
CA ARG A 617 -16.61 21.44 -16.68
C ARG A 617 -15.88 20.17 -17.09
N LEU A 618 -16.12 19.09 -16.36
CA LEU A 618 -15.51 17.79 -16.59
C LEU A 618 -16.20 17.03 -17.73
N PRO A 619 -15.46 16.22 -18.52
CA PRO A 619 -16.06 15.27 -19.46
C PRO A 619 -16.77 14.13 -18.70
N GLY A 620 -17.49 13.28 -19.43
CA GLY A 620 -17.92 11.98 -18.86
C GLY A 620 -16.72 11.11 -18.48
N ILE A 621 -16.87 10.33 -17.43
CA ILE A 621 -15.80 9.45 -16.90
C ILE A 621 -16.24 8.00 -16.99
N ASP A 622 -15.61 7.21 -17.85
CA ASP A 622 -15.86 5.76 -17.91
C ASP A 622 -15.14 5.04 -16.76
N LEU A 623 -13.82 4.94 -16.85
CA LEU A 623 -12.99 4.28 -15.84
C LEU A 623 -12.18 5.29 -15.02
N TYR A 624 -11.57 6.26 -15.68
CA TYR A 624 -10.80 7.34 -15.06
C TYR A 624 -10.64 8.52 -16.01
N GLU A 625 -10.28 9.67 -15.46
CA GLU A 625 -9.79 10.83 -16.21
C GLU A 625 -8.62 11.46 -15.44
N VAL A 626 -7.71 12.10 -16.14
CA VAL A 626 -6.63 12.88 -15.53
C VAL A 626 -6.70 14.31 -16.07
N MET A 627 -6.96 15.23 -15.17
CA MET A 627 -6.98 16.66 -15.48
C MET A 627 -5.67 17.30 -15.08
N VAL A 628 -5.06 18.03 -16.02
CA VAL A 628 -3.87 18.85 -15.80
C VAL A 628 -4.26 20.31 -15.85
N LEU A 629 -3.77 21.07 -14.87
CA LEU A 629 -3.96 22.51 -14.77
C LEU A 629 -2.60 23.20 -14.90
N ALA A 630 -2.53 24.16 -15.82
CA ALA A 630 -1.39 25.03 -15.98
C ALA A 630 -1.80 26.48 -15.70
N ASP A 631 -0.88 27.28 -15.20
CA ASP A 631 -1.04 28.74 -15.18
C ASP A 631 -1.35 29.24 -16.60
N CYS A 632 -2.19 30.28 -16.74
CA CYS A 632 -2.62 30.81 -18.03
C CYS A 632 -1.48 31.25 -18.96
N HIS A 633 -0.27 31.47 -18.39
CA HIS A 633 0.93 31.86 -19.14
C HIS A 633 1.81 30.65 -19.53
N THR A 634 1.50 29.44 -19.06
CA THR A 634 2.28 28.23 -19.31
C THR A 634 1.61 27.38 -20.40
N SER A 635 2.39 26.94 -21.39
CA SER A 635 1.89 25.99 -22.38
C SER A 635 1.67 24.62 -21.76
N ILE A 636 0.43 24.10 -21.82
CA ILE A 636 0.14 22.73 -21.40
C ILE A 636 0.95 21.72 -22.20
N HIS A 637 1.21 22.01 -23.49
CA HIS A 637 2.01 21.14 -24.35
C HIS A 637 3.44 20.97 -23.81
N ASP A 638 4.05 22.04 -23.30
CA ASP A 638 5.42 22.00 -22.73
C ASP A 638 5.48 21.20 -21.42
N LEU A 639 4.37 21.14 -20.68
CA LEU A 639 4.25 20.31 -19.48
C LEU A 639 4.07 18.81 -19.77
N LEU A 640 3.46 18.50 -20.92
CA LEU A 640 3.17 17.11 -21.34
C LEU A 640 4.33 16.49 -22.13
N THR A 641 5.13 17.30 -22.81
CA THR A 641 6.27 16.81 -23.59
C THR A 641 7.47 16.55 -22.68
N TYR A 642 7.76 15.28 -22.48
CA TYR A 642 9.02 14.84 -21.89
C TYR A 642 10.12 14.97 -22.97
N PRO A 643 11.23 15.69 -22.73
CA PRO A 643 12.37 15.56 -23.61
C PRO A 643 12.83 14.11 -23.55
N SER A 644 12.59 13.36 -24.61
CA SER A 644 13.21 12.05 -24.80
C SER A 644 14.72 12.29 -24.80
N ASP A 645 15.40 11.97 -23.70
CA ASP A 645 16.85 11.87 -23.71
C ASP A 645 17.22 10.83 -24.78
N LYS A 646 17.83 11.34 -25.85
CA LYS A 646 18.48 10.55 -26.89
C LYS A 646 19.63 9.75 -26.32
#